data_bdb53245e9a048f3cd8712dea094b880
#
_entry.id   bdb53245e9a048f3cd8712dea094b880
#
_cell.length_a   1.000
_cell.length_b   1.000
_cell.length_c   1.000
_cell.angle_alpha   90.00
_cell.angle_beta   90.00
_cell.angle_gamma   90.00
#
_symmetry.space_group_name_H-M   'P 1'
#
loop_
_entity.id
_entity.type
_entity.pdbx_description
1 polymer ?
#
loop_
_entity_poly.entity_id
_entity_poly.type
_entity_poly.pdbx_seq_one_letter_code
_entity_poly.pdbx_strand_id
1 'polypeptide(L)'
;MGISPLFRVLGVGITCAVLIAAAPAAPAPLMPNASFEEAEGGRPAGWQPHTWGGKAEFGYGLEGRKGSRGVWIGSQEGADAGWTVKVPVEPFSVYRLSGWIKTEDVRPTTGRGALLNLHNIQGVATGPVRGTSDWTRVEVVFETANQDYVQVNCLFGGWGLATGKAWYDDLKLQRLDTREFQPRLAIDARQTGEPISEYIYGQFIEHLGRCIYGGIWAEMLEDRKFFSSVGAEQSPWKAVGKPEAVRMVRAGSFVGEQTPEVVVPGDGTPAGIVQGDLGLVQDKTYVGRIWLAGEVSAAPVEVSLAWGDGSGCRDTVRIDKLGPKYTKTLLRFSAGATTGDGRLVITSRGRGRFRVGTVSLMPADNVHGMRADTLRLLRELDAPIYRWPGGNFVSGYNWRDAIGDPDRRPPRKNPAWKGIEHNDFGIDEFLTFCRLLNTEPLIVVNSGLGDVQMAVEELQYANGSPETPMGKLRARNGHPEPYGVTWWGIGNEMYGRWQLGHMPLEQYVKKHNRFAEAMRAEDPSVKLIAVGAAGPWSEGMMRHCADHMDLISEHFYVRDLPGLIAHVRQMADRIRAKADAHRDYRRRLESLQGKDIRIAMDEWNYWYGPHLYGELGVRYHLRDALGVAAAFHEYARQSDIIFMANYAQTVNVIGAVKTSKTAACLAATGVALKLYRHRFGAIPVATEAGKPLDAMAAWSSDRKRLTLGVVNPTRTAFDVPLTVRGARLKGTGRLYRIAGPDPMAYNEPGKEPQVVIRESEVTGVTDRVRIPGCSVSLFVLHIEQP
;
A
#
# COMPACT_ATOMS: atom_id res chain seq x y z
N MET A 1 59.42 5.84 -88.31
CA MET A 1 58.37 4.90 -87.92
C MET A 1 57.86 5.30 -86.56
N GLY A 2 56.59 5.56 -86.38
CA GLY A 2 56.06 5.82 -85.08
C GLY A 2 55.09 7.05 -85.05
N ILE A 3 53.91 6.76 -84.98
CA ILE A 3 52.65 7.44 -85.19
C ILE A 3 52.29 8.23 -83.90
N SER A 4 51.91 9.46 -84.02
CA SER A 4 51.19 10.24 -82.95
C SER A 4 49.71 9.93 -82.96
N PRO A 5 49.03 9.97 -81.83
CA PRO A 5 47.59 10.20 -81.84
C PRO A 5 47.14 11.53 -81.20
N LEU A 6 46.12 12.06 -81.84
CA LEU A 6 45.33 13.24 -81.47
C LEU A 6 44.72 13.15 -80.10
N PHE A 7 44.79 14.24 -79.32
CA PHE A 7 43.94 14.51 -78.18
C PHE A 7 42.61 15.14 -78.61
N ARG A 8 41.44 14.48 -78.32
CA ARG A 8 40.11 15.10 -78.31
C ARG A 8 39.82 15.57 -76.90
N VAL A 9 39.58 16.85 -76.71
CA VAL A 9 39.08 17.42 -75.47
C VAL A 9 37.55 17.26 -75.45
N LEU A 10 37.05 16.47 -74.49
CA LEU A 10 35.63 16.40 -74.17
C LEU A 10 35.34 17.33 -72.99
N GLY A 11 34.55 18.37 -73.22
CA GLY A 11 34.06 19.31 -72.22
C GLY A 11 32.95 18.57 -71.40
N VAL A 12 33.21 18.41 -70.12
CA VAL A 12 32.19 17.94 -69.14
C VAL A 12 31.50 19.14 -68.55
N GLY A 13 30.24 19.36 -68.96
CA GLY A 13 29.37 20.34 -68.34
C GLY A 13 28.87 19.79 -66.99
N ILE A 14 29.27 20.41 -65.89
CA ILE A 14 28.74 20.10 -64.55
C ILE A 14 27.42 20.86 -64.38
N THR A 15 26.31 20.12 -64.50
CA THR A 15 24.98 20.61 -64.11
C THR A 15 24.83 20.44 -62.60
N CYS A 16 24.92 21.53 -61.83
CA CYS A 16 24.58 21.55 -60.42
C CYS A 16 23.06 21.36 -60.28
N ALA A 17 22.64 20.11 -59.96
CA ALA A 17 21.27 19.85 -59.47
C ALA A 17 21.19 20.32 -58.03
N VAL A 18 20.50 21.43 -57.77
CA VAL A 18 20.12 21.86 -56.44
C VAL A 18 19.04 20.88 -55.94
N LEU A 19 19.45 19.92 -55.08
CA LEU A 19 18.53 19.11 -54.28
C LEU A 19 17.87 20.04 -53.26
N ILE A 20 16.66 20.52 -53.56
CA ILE A 20 15.76 21.09 -52.56
C ILE A 20 15.36 19.94 -51.64
N ALA A 21 15.98 19.87 -50.46
CA ALA A 21 15.52 18.97 -49.41
C ALA A 21 14.06 19.37 -49.06
N ALA A 22 13.12 18.50 -49.38
CA ALA A 22 11.75 18.67 -48.94
C ALA A 22 11.76 18.77 -47.40
N ALA A 23 11.14 19.80 -46.86
CA ALA A 23 10.92 19.94 -45.43
C ALA A 23 10.24 18.66 -44.93
N PRO A 24 10.63 18.10 -43.76
CA PRO A 24 9.97 16.91 -43.22
C PRO A 24 8.45 17.18 -43.12
N ALA A 25 7.64 16.29 -43.67
CA ALA A 25 6.19 16.36 -43.59
C ALA A 25 5.82 16.51 -42.13
N ALA A 26 4.93 17.45 -41.81
CA ALA A 26 4.38 17.58 -40.46
C ALA A 26 3.85 16.24 -40.01
N PRO A 27 4.14 15.79 -38.77
CA PRO A 27 3.64 14.51 -38.29
C PRO A 27 2.12 14.48 -38.40
N ALA A 28 1.56 13.36 -38.89
CA ALA A 28 0.13 13.18 -39.02
C ALA A 28 -0.59 13.51 -37.69
N PRO A 29 -1.75 14.17 -37.73
CA PRO A 29 -2.48 14.50 -36.52
C PRO A 29 -2.80 13.25 -35.73
N LEU A 30 -2.48 13.24 -34.43
CA LEU A 30 -2.69 12.09 -33.54
C LEU A 30 -4.20 11.72 -33.44
N MET A 31 -5.07 12.73 -33.52
CA MET A 31 -6.52 12.57 -33.39
C MET A 31 -7.16 12.55 -34.78
N PRO A 32 -7.89 11.48 -35.12
CA PRO A 32 -8.58 11.42 -36.40
C PRO A 32 -9.69 12.48 -36.49
N ASN A 33 -9.83 13.12 -37.64
CA ASN A 33 -10.86 14.10 -37.97
C ASN A 33 -11.14 15.12 -36.83
N ALA A 34 -10.10 15.69 -36.28
CA ALA A 34 -10.14 16.56 -35.10
C ALA A 34 -10.84 17.91 -35.34
N SER A 35 -10.97 18.34 -36.59
CA SER A 35 -11.71 19.52 -37.08
C SER A 35 -13.07 19.17 -37.68
N PHE A 36 -13.52 17.92 -37.62
CA PHE A 36 -14.79 17.41 -38.07
C PHE A 36 -15.10 17.61 -39.60
N GLU A 37 -14.10 17.88 -40.42
CA GLU A 37 -14.32 18.14 -41.86
C GLU A 37 -14.68 16.89 -42.65
N GLU A 38 -14.27 15.71 -42.21
CA GLU A 38 -14.54 14.43 -42.87
C GLU A 38 -15.85 13.85 -42.41
N ALA A 39 -16.75 13.52 -43.40
CA ALA A 39 -18.05 12.94 -43.15
C ALA A 39 -18.12 11.49 -43.59
N GLU A 40 -18.74 10.64 -42.80
CA GLU A 40 -19.04 9.25 -43.10
C GLU A 40 -20.49 8.93 -42.67
N GLY A 41 -21.36 8.54 -43.64
CA GLY A 41 -22.77 8.21 -43.34
C GLY A 41 -23.56 9.36 -42.68
N GLY A 42 -23.25 10.65 -43.01
CA GLY A 42 -23.91 11.82 -42.43
C GLY A 42 -23.45 12.17 -41.00
N ARG A 43 -22.35 11.60 -40.52
CA ARG A 43 -21.73 11.83 -39.21
C ARG A 43 -20.26 12.19 -39.39
N PRO A 44 -19.60 12.79 -38.36
CA PRO A 44 -18.16 13.02 -38.42
C PRO A 44 -17.42 11.67 -38.39
N ALA A 45 -16.55 11.44 -39.38
CA ALA A 45 -15.82 10.20 -39.54
C ALA A 45 -14.99 9.90 -38.26
N GLY A 46 -15.09 8.66 -37.74
CA GLY A 46 -14.37 8.19 -36.56
C GLY A 46 -14.95 8.61 -35.22
N TRP A 47 -15.97 9.50 -35.18
CA TRP A 47 -16.62 9.94 -33.95
C TRP A 47 -17.99 9.28 -33.75
N GLN A 48 -18.31 8.99 -32.47
CA GLN A 48 -19.60 8.39 -32.13
C GLN A 48 -20.31 9.16 -31.02
N PRO A 49 -21.64 9.37 -31.13
CA PRO A 49 -22.42 9.97 -30.06
C PRO A 49 -22.68 8.96 -28.97
N HIS A 50 -22.65 9.43 -27.70
CA HIS A 50 -22.96 8.62 -26.52
C HIS A 50 -23.71 9.44 -25.47
N THR A 51 -24.73 8.85 -24.83
CA THR A 51 -25.48 9.46 -23.72
C THR A 51 -25.35 8.59 -22.50
N TRP A 52 -24.81 9.17 -21.40
CA TRP A 52 -24.66 8.52 -20.08
C TRP A 52 -25.87 8.77 -19.18
N GLY A 53 -26.57 9.89 -19.36
CA GLY A 53 -27.74 10.23 -18.56
C GLY A 53 -28.62 11.29 -19.21
N GLY A 54 -29.92 11.27 -18.92
CA GLY A 54 -30.87 12.19 -19.50
C GLY A 54 -31.16 11.94 -20.97
N LYS A 55 -31.55 12.99 -21.73
CA LYS A 55 -31.94 12.90 -23.15
C LYS A 55 -31.21 13.98 -23.94
N ALA A 56 -30.35 13.56 -24.86
CA ALA A 56 -29.52 14.43 -25.68
C ALA A 56 -29.90 14.37 -27.16
N GLU A 57 -29.80 15.51 -27.85
CA GLU A 57 -29.79 15.64 -29.29
C GLU A 57 -28.36 15.88 -29.78
N PHE A 58 -28.03 15.27 -30.91
CA PHE A 58 -26.69 15.36 -31.51
C PHE A 58 -26.79 15.88 -32.92
N GLY A 59 -25.91 16.78 -33.32
CA GLY A 59 -25.86 17.25 -34.69
C GLY A 59 -24.44 17.41 -35.22
N TYR A 60 -24.35 17.42 -36.54
CA TYR A 60 -23.13 17.58 -37.31
C TYR A 60 -23.43 18.39 -38.58
N GLY A 61 -22.70 19.45 -38.83
CA GLY A 61 -22.94 20.32 -39.99
C GLY A 61 -22.05 21.55 -40.06
N LEU A 62 -22.40 22.50 -40.94
CA LEU A 62 -21.64 23.74 -41.18
C LEU A 62 -21.83 24.81 -40.09
N GLU A 63 -22.05 24.37 -38.86
CA GLU A 63 -22.17 25.24 -37.69
C GLU A 63 -20.84 25.31 -36.91
N GLY A 64 -19.74 24.84 -37.49
CA GLY A 64 -18.41 24.86 -36.92
C GLY A 64 -17.79 26.27 -36.91
N ARG A 65 -16.59 26.35 -36.35
CA ARG A 65 -15.84 27.59 -36.22
C ARG A 65 -15.45 28.12 -37.60
N LYS A 66 -15.64 29.42 -37.82
CA LYS A 66 -15.36 30.09 -39.13
C LYS A 66 -16.12 29.52 -40.32
N GLY A 67 -17.31 28.89 -40.10
CA GLY A 67 -18.11 28.32 -41.16
C GLY A 67 -17.64 26.96 -41.65
N SER A 68 -16.77 26.28 -40.92
CA SER A 68 -16.36 24.88 -41.09
C SER A 68 -17.44 23.91 -40.58
N ARG A 69 -17.19 22.61 -40.73
CA ARG A 69 -18.02 21.61 -40.08
C ARG A 69 -17.69 21.53 -38.63
N GLY A 70 -18.68 21.23 -37.79
CA GLY A 70 -18.52 21.01 -36.36
C GLY A 70 -19.59 20.08 -35.83
N VAL A 71 -19.43 19.68 -34.58
CA VAL A 71 -20.42 18.86 -33.87
C VAL A 71 -21.09 19.69 -32.78
N TRP A 72 -22.36 19.34 -32.48
CA TRP A 72 -23.07 19.94 -31.37
C TRP A 72 -23.86 18.90 -30.57
N ILE A 73 -24.15 19.25 -29.32
CA ILE A 73 -25.01 18.51 -28.40
C ILE A 73 -25.98 19.49 -27.76
N GLY A 74 -27.25 19.13 -27.69
CA GLY A 74 -28.29 19.93 -27.05
C GLY A 74 -29.22 19.09 -26.19
N SER A 75 -29.85 19.75 -25.20
CA SER A 75 -30.88 19.14 -24.37
C SER A 75 -31.76 20.20 -23.74
N GLN A 76 -33.09 19.97 -23.80
CA GLN A 76 -34.07 20.80 -23.09
C GLN A 76 -34.40 20.23 -21.69
N GLU A 77 -34.39 18.91 -21.55
CA GLU A 77 -34.75 18.19 -20.33
C GLU A 77 -33.55 17.93 -19.39
N GLY A 78 -32.34 18.11 -19.91
CA GLY A 78 -31.05 17.80 -19.24
C GLY A 78 -30.40 16.52 -19.74
N ALA A 79 -29.11 16.60 -20.04
CA ALA A 79 -28.32 15.46 -20.48
C ALA A 79 -26.89 15.47 -19.92
N ASP A 80 -26.34 14.26 -19.81
CA ASP A 80 -24.89 13.95 -19.73
C ASP A 80 -24.54 13.12 -20.96
N ALA A 81 -23.88 13.75 -21.95
CA ALA A 81 -23.70 13.17 -23.28
C ALA A 81 -22.42 13.67 -23.95
N GLY A 82 -21.92 12.96 -24.94
CA GLY A 82 -20.68 13.34 -25.64
C GLY A 82 -20.54 12.76 -27.04
N TRP A 83 -19.82 13.49 -27.91
CA TRP A 83 -19.17 12.91 -29.06
C TRP A 83 -17.82 12.32 -28.64
N THR A 84 -17.56 11.05 -28.98
CA THR A 84 -16.44 10.28 -28.46
C THR A 84 -15.55 9.75 -29.57
N VAL A 85 -14.22 9.77 -29.33
CA VAL A 85 -13.23 9.15 -30.23
C VAL A 85 -12.11 8.50 -29.41
N LYS A 86 -11.62 7.34 -29.89
CA LYS A 86 -10.42 6.71 -29.31
C LYS A 86 -9.19 7.14 -30.10
N VAL A 87 -8.17 7.60 -29.37
CA VAL A 87 -6.92 8.11 -29.94
C VAL A 87 -5.75 7.33 -29.38
N PRO A 88 -4.91 6.71 -30.22
CA PRO A 88 -3.66 6.09 -29.78
C PRO A 88 -2.72 7.09 -29.11
N VAL A 89 -2.10 6.70 -28.01
CA VAL A 89 -1.11 7.51 -27.29
C VAL A 89 0.02 6.61 -26.78
N GLU A 90 1.15 7.23 -26.47
CA GLU A 90 2.22 6.50 -25.77
C GLU A 90 1.96 6.48 -24.26
N PRO A 91 2.11 5.32 -23.60
CA PRO A 91 2.02 5.22 -22.15
C PRO A 91 3.02 6.13 -21.43
N PHE A 92 2.65 6.61 -20.24
CA PHE A 92 3.48 7.44 -19.35
C PHE A 92 4.11 8.66 -20.02
N SER A 93 3.34 9.31 -20.89
CA SER A 93 3.76 10.47 -21.67
C SER A 93 2.87 11.68 -21.39
N VAL A 94 3.40 12.88 -21.58
CA VAL A 94 2.67 14.13 -21.34
C VAL A 94 2.02 14.61 -22.63
N TYR A 95 0.74 14.97 -22.56
CA TYR A 95 -0.05 15.47 -23.68
C TYR A 95 -0.82 16.73 -23.30
N ARG A 96 -1.12 17.56 -24.32
CA ARG A 96 -2.11 18.64 -24.23
C ARG A 96 -3.29 18.30 -25.11
N LEU A 97 -4.48 18.27 -24.53
CA LEU A 97 -5.77 18.28 -25.24
C LEU A 97 -6.27 19.71 -25.26
N SER A 98 -6.61 20.22 -26.42
CA SER A 98 -7.24 21.54 -26.60
C SER A 98 -8.33 21.47 -27.66
N GLY A 99 -9.24 22.43 -27.64
CA GLY A 99 -10.31 22.59 -28.64
C GLY A 99 -11.10 23.86 -28.41
N TRP A 100 -12.08 24.08 -29.22
CA TRP A 100 -12.95 25.23 -29.14
C TRP A 100 -14.37 24.79 -28.82
N ILE A 101 -15.04 25.53 -27.92
CA ILE A 101 -16.41 25.29 -27.48
C ILE A 101 -17.20 26.60 -27.60
N LYS A 102 -18.38 26.54 -28.22
CA LYS A 102 -19.37 27.60 -28.23
C LYS A 102 -20.63 27.11 -27.50
N THR A 103 -21.30 27.96 -26.76
CA THR A 103 -22.48 27.56 -25.98
C THR A 103 -23.64 28.53 -26.17
N GLU A 104 -24.84 28.01 -26.07
CA GLU A 104 -26.12 28.76 -26.03
C GLU A 104 -26.93 28.24 -24.86
N ASP A 105 -27.20 29.11 -23.89
CA ASP A 105 -27.99 28.88 -22.68
C ASP A 105 -27.63 27.58 -21.91
N VAL A 106 -26.34 27.26 -21.86
CA VAL A 106 -25.86 26.05 -21.13
C VAL A 106 -25.98 26.25 -19.63
N ARG A 107 -26.94 25.57 -19.00
CA ARG A 107 -27.23 25.61 -17.57
C ARG A 107 -27.01 24.25 -16.93
N PRO A 108 -25.94 24.07 -16.13
CA PRO A 108 -25.77 22.86 -15.34
C PRO A 108 -26.86 22.75 -14.27
N THR A 109 -27.49 21.58 -14.16
CA THR A 109 -28.41 21.24 -13.07
C THR A 109 -27.71 20.43 -11.99
N THR A 110 -27.13 19.32 -12.35
CA THR A 110 -26.27 18.48 -11.48
C THR A 110 -24.86 18.30 -12.05
N GLY A 111 -24.63 18.70 -13.31
CA GLY A 111 -23.38 18.58 -14.04
C GLY A 111 -22.48 19.82 -13.91
N ARG A 112 -21.53 19.95 -14.84
CA ARG A 112 -20.51 21.01 -14.86
C ARG A 112 -20.71 22.01 -16.01
N GLY A 113 -21.30 21.59 -17.15
CA GLY A 113 -21.46 22.38 -18.37
C GLY A 113 -20.82 21.68 -19.59
N ALA A 114 -20.36 22.47 -20.58
CA ALA A 114 -19.72 21.97 -21.79
C ALA A 114 -18.19 21.97 -21.63
N LEU A 115 -17.50 20.85 -21.90
CA LEU A 115 -16.06 20.71 -21.68
C LEU A 115 -15.46 19.60 -22.56
N LEU A 116 -14.14 19.49 -22.60
CA LEU A 116 -13.44 18.31 -23.12
C LEU A 116 -12.93 17.48 -21.97
N ASN A 117 -13.05 16.14 -22.06
CA ASN A 117 -12.47 15.25 -21.06
C ASN A 117 -11.90 13.96 -21.66
N LEU A 118 -11.17 13.21 -20.85
CA LEU A 118 -10.76 11.86 -21.15
C LEU A 118 -11.60 10.86 -20.34
N HIS A 119 -12.31 9.98 -21.04
CA HIS A 119 -13.22 9.03 -20.38
C HIS A 119 -12.45 7.99 -19.56
N ASN A 120 -11.36 7.49 -20.09
CA ASN A 120 -10.57 6.42 -19.49
C ASN A 120 -9.39 6.91 -18.61
N ILE A 121 -9.25 8.23 -18.41
CA ILE A 121 -8.32 8.81 -17.45
C ILE A 121 -9.10 9.71 -16.49
N GLN A 122 -9.38 9.17 -15.30
CA GLN A 122 -10.23 9.82 -14.32
C GLN A 122 -9.68 11.20 -13.89
N GLY A 123 -10.55 12.20 -13.84
CA GLY A 123 -10.23 13.54 -13.36
C GLY A 123 -9.59 14.47 -14.40
N VAL A 124 -9.30 13.99 -15.62
CA VAL A 124 -8.74 14.83 -16.69
C VAL A 124 -9.87 15.46 -17.50
N ALA A 125 -10.01 16.77 -17.35
CA ALA A 125 -10.98 17.58 -18.07
C ALA A 125 -10.52 19.05 -18.16
N THR A 126 -11.02 19.76 -19.19
CA THR A 126 -10.88 21.21 -19.29
C THR A 126 -11.78 21.94 -18.31
N GLY A 127 -11.59 23.23 -18.13
CA GLY A 127 -12.58 24.11 -17.55
C GLY A 127 -13.90 24.05 -18.32
N PRO A 128 -15.07 24.04 -17.68
CA PRO A 128 -16.36 24.03 -18.35
C PRO A 128 -16.75 25.41 -18.90
N VAL A 129 -17.35 25.45 -20.09
CA VAL A 129 -18.00 26.62 -20.66
C VAL A 129 -19.52 26.55 -20.32
N ARG A 130 -20.10 27.68 -19.89
CA ARG A 130 -21.48 27.79 -19.39
C ARG A 130 -22.17 29.02 -19.95
N GLY A 131 -23.49 29.07 -19.81
CA GLY A 131 -24.30 30.17 -20.33
C GLY A 131 -24.28 30.25 -21.84
N THR A 132 -24.30 31.46 -22.39
CA THR A 132 -24.11 31.75 -23.81
C THR A 132 -22.74 32.35 -24.00
N SER A 133 -21.88 31.69 -24.77
CA SER A 133 -20.51 32.11 -25.04
C SER A 133 -20.15 31.83 -26.50
N ASP A 134 -19.49 32.79 -27.15
CA ASP A 134 -18.89 32.53 -28.45
C ASP A 134 -17.70 31.56 -28.32
N TRP A 135 -17.13 31.15 -29.43
CA TRP A 135 -16.04 30.19 -29.53
C TRP A 135 -14.91 30.51 -28.50
N THR A 136 -14.86 29.68 -27.47
CA THR A 136 -13.91 29.79 -26.36
C THR A 136 -12.91 28.65 -26.45
N ARG A 137 -11.61 28.96 -26.45
CA ARG A 137 -10.55 27.96 -26.41
C ARG A 137 -10.43 27.36 -25.02
N VAL A 138 -10.44 26.04 -24.95
CA VAL A 138 -10.20 25.29 -23.73
C VAL A 138 -9.02 24.35 -23.90
N GLU A 139 -8.26 24.11 -22.81
CA GLU A 139 -7.16 23.16 -22.85
C GLU A 139 -6.93 22.50 -21.48
N VAL A 140 -6.32 21.32 -21.51
CA VAL A 140 -5.82 20.60 -20.33
C VAL A 140 -4.53 19.88 -20.69
N VAL A 141 -3.53 19.95 -19.80
CA VAL A 141 -2.30 19.17 -19.86
C VAL A 141 -2.47 17.98 -18.91
N PHE A 142 -2.14 16.79 -19.38
CA PHE A 142 -2.29 15.56 -18.63
C PHE A 142 -1.16 14.57 -18.94
N GLU A 143 -0.97 13.61 -18.05
CA GLU A 143 -0.10 12.46 -18.28
C GLU A 143 -0.95 11.23 -18.62
N THR A 144 -0.49 10.43 -19.59
CA THR A 144 -1.10 9.13 -19.86
C THR A 144 -0.74 8.14 -18.78
N ALA A 145 -1.69 7.24 -18.42
CA ALA A 145 -1.41 6.10 -17.57
C ALA A 145 -0.62 5.02 -18.34
N ASN A 146 -0.71 3.78 -17.93
CA ASN A 146 -0.14 2.63 -18.65
C ASN A 146 -0.92 2.23 -19.93
N GLN A 147 -1.89 3.01 -20.33
CA GLN A 147 -2.75 2.74 -21.49
C GLN A 147 -2.10 3.25 -22.79
N ASP A 148 -2.35 2.56 -23.86
CA ASP A 148 -1.88 2.86 -25.23
C ASP A 148 -2.89 3.70 -26.03
N TYR A 149 -4.06 4.04 -25.45
CA TYR A 149 -5.05 4.92 -26.03
C TYR A 149 -5.76 5.80 -24.99
N VAL A 150 -6.29 6.92 -25.45
CA VAL A 150 -7.22 7.76 -24.68
C VAL A 150 -8.54 7.87 -25.42
N GLN A 151 -9.66 7.89 -24.68
CA GLN A 151 -10.97 8.20 -25.21
C GLN A 151 -11.29 9.65 -24.92
N VAL A 152 -11.23 10.48 -25.96
CA VAL A 152 -11.56 11.90 -25.90
C VAL A 152 -13.05 12.10 -26.10
N ASN A 153 -13.66 12.94 -25.27
CA ASN A 153 -15.07 13.33 -25.42
C ASN A 153 -15.20 14.85 -25.54
N CYS A 154 -16.02 15.28 -26.51
CA CYS A 154 -16.71 16.57 -26.48
C CYS A 154 -17.91 16.39 -25.55
N LEU A 155 -17.78 16.76 -24.26
CA LEU A 155 -18.70 16.39 -23.21
C LEU A 155 -19.66 17.53 -22.86
N PHE A 156 -20.96 17.22 -22.86
CA PHE A 156 -22.06 18.10 -22.44
C PHE A 156 -22.69 17.52 -21.17
N GLY A 157 -22.89 18.34 -20.16
CA GLY A 157 -23.33 17.91 -18.83
C GLY A 157 -22.14 17.76 -17.89
N GLY A 158 -21.26 16.79 -18.09
CA GLY A 158 -20.01 16.62 -17.34
C GLY A 158 -20.22 16.00 -15.97
N TRP A 159 -20.46 14.69 -15.92
CA TRP A 159 -20.76 13.89 -14.73
C TRP A 159 -22.03 14.35 -14.00
N GLY A 160 -23.03 14.73 -14.75
CA GLY A 160 -24.34 15.20 -14.32
C GLY A 160 -25.03 15.94 -15.46
N LEU A 161 -26.24 16.42 -15.25
CA LEU A 161 -27.08 16.96 -16.28
C LEU A 161 -26.85 18.44 -16.52
N ALA A 162 -26.97 18.88 -17.80
CA ALA A 162 -27.09 20.26 -18.20
C ALA A 162 -28.18 20.41 -19.28
N THR A 163 -28.79 21.60 -19.38
CA THR A 163 -29.67 22.01 -20.47
C THR A 163 -29.00 23.03 -21.38
N GLY A 164 -29.56 23.33 -22.56
CA GLY A 164 -28.98 24.25 -23.53
C GLY A 164 -28.31 23.53 -24.70
N LYS A 165 -27.42 24.22 -25.42
CA LYS A 165 -26.73 23.69 -26.62
C LYS A 165 -25.24 24.07 -26.59
N ALA A 166 -24.36 23.13 -26.97
CA ALA A 166 -22.94 23.35 -27.08
C ALA A 166 -22.39 22.82 -28.41
N TRP A 167 -21.51 23.56 -29.05
CA TRP A 167 -20.79 23.22 -30.28
C TRP A 167 -19.30 23.03 -29.95
N TYR A 168 -18.68 22.10 -30.69
CA TYR A 168 -17.26 21.75 -30.52
C TYR A 168 -16.58 21.70 -31.88
N ASP A 169 -15.36 22.21 -31.96
CA ASP A 169 -14.57 22.24 -33.17
C ASP A 169 -13.06 22.42 -32.90
N ASP A 170 -12.25 22.21 -33.93
CA ASP A 170 -10.78 22.42 -33.94
C ASP A 170 -10.09 21.80 -32.72
N LEU A 171 -10.38 20.50 -32.44
CA LEU A 171 -9.71 19.78 -31.39
C LEU A 171 -8.25 19.47 -31.77
N LYS A 172 -7.40 19.40 -30.78
CA LYS A 172 -5.99 19.03 -30.97
C LYS A 172 -5.50 18.22 -29.79
N LEU A 173 -4.91 17.06 -30.06
CA LEU A 173 -4.12 16.29 -29.11
C LEU A 173 -2.65 16.42 -29.52
N GLN A 174 -1.83 16.96 -28.65
CA GLN A 174 -0.40 17.20 -28.91
C GLN A 174 0.43 16.55 -27.82
N ARG A 175 1.37 15.69 -28.19
CA ARG A 175 2.40 15.21 -27.27
C ARG A 175 3.35 16.37 -26.93
N LEU A 176 3.58 16.56 -25.64
CA LEU A 176 4.58 17.50 -25.14
C LEU A 176 5.89 16.74 -24.96
N ASP A 177 6.97 17.24 -25.54
CA ASP A 177 8.26 16.58 -25.43
C ASP A 177 8.85 16.80 -24.03
N THR A 178 9.16 15.71 -23.32
CA THR A 178 9.85 15.76 -22.03
C THR A 178 11.29 16.28 -22.13
N ARG A 179 11.84 16.44 -23.34
CA ARG A 179 13.14 17.07 -23.57
C ARG A 179 13.20 18.55 -23.19
N GLU A 180 12.04 19.20 -22.95
CA GLU A 180 11.99 20.57 -22.42
C GLU A 180 12.50 20.68 -20.98
N PHE A 181 12.56 19.57 -20.25
CA PHE A 181 13.12 19.57 -18.91
C PHE A 181 14.65 19.62 -18.96
N GLN A 182 15.19 20.61 -18.28
CA GLN A 182 16.66 20.76 -18.07
C GLN A 182 16.94 20.72 -16.56
N PRO A 183 16.85 19.54 -15.93
CA PRO A 183 17.04 19.43 -14.50
C PRO A 183 18.50 19.73 -14.12
N ARG A 184 18.66 20.36 -12.97
CA ARG A 184 19.93 20.60 -12.31
C ARG A 184 19.83 20.22 -10.85
N LEU A 185 20.95 19.86 -10.24
CA LEU A 185 21.06 19.56 -8.82
C LEU A 185 22.01 20.54 -8.17
N ALA A 186 21.59 21.15 -7.07
CA ALA A 186 22.44 22.02 -6.26
C ALA A 186 22.33 21.60 -4.78
N ILE A 187 23.47 21.41 -4.14
CA ILE A 187 23.60 21.02 -2.75
C ILE A 187 24.43 22.06 -2.02
N ASP A 188 23.93 22.61 -0.91
CA ASP A 188 24.76 23.36 0.04
C ASP A 188 24.94 22.53 1.32
N ALA A 189 26.05 21.82 1.39
CA ALA A 189 26.39 20.91 2.47
C ALA A 189 26.67 21.58 3.81
N ARG A 190 26.74 22.94 3.85
CA ARG A 190 26.90 23.74 5.09
C ARG A 190 25.54 24.01 5.74
N GLN A 191 24.48 24.07 4.96
CA GLN A 191 23.14 24.34 5.44
C GLN A 191 22.47 23.01 5.84
N THR A 192 22.62 22.62 7.10
CA THR A 192 22.05 21.39 7.63
C THR A 192 20.69 21.66 8.27
N GLY A 193 19.76 20.71 8.10
CA GLY A 193 18.54 20.62 8.90
C GLY A 193 18.74 19.85 10.20
N GLU A 194 17.63 19.66 10.94
CA GLU A 194 17.63 18.79 12.11
C GLU A 194 17.93 17.33 11.72
N PRO A 195 18.65 16.57 12.55
CA PRO A 195 18.88 15.16 12.28
C PRO A 195 17.58 14.39 12.01
N ILE A 196 17.60 13.53 11.01
CA ILE A 196 16.48 12.67 10.66
C ILE A 196 16.30 11.64 11.76
N SER A 197 15.12 11.59 12.37
CA SER A 197 14.78 10.53 13.32
C SER A 197 14.75 9.17 12.62
N GLU A 198 15.34 8.14 13.21
CA GLU A 198 15.27 6.79 12.65
C GLU A 198 13.83 6.25 12.60
N TYR A 199 12.95 6.73 13.48
CA TYR A 199 11.55 6.31 13.51
C TYR A 199 10.74 6.68 12.25
N ILE A 200 11.27 7.48 11.32
CA ILE A 200 10.61 7.68 10.01
C ILE A 200 10.60 6.39 9.15
N TYR A 201 11.38 5.38 9.50
CA TYR A 201 11.43 4.06 8.87
C TYR A 201 10.56 3.02 9.59
N GLY A 202 9.66 3.46 10.46
CA GLY A 202 8.73 2.63 11.20
C GLY A 202 7.74 1.86 10.31
N GLN A 203 7.12 0.86 10.89
CA GLN A 203 6.16 -0.02 10.23
C GLN A 203 4.87 -0.11 11.05
N PHE A 204 3.78 -0.51 10.39
CA PHE A 204 2.48 -0.72 11.01
C PHE A 204 1.91 -2.07 10.62
N ILE A 205 1.44 -2.85 11.59
CA ILE A 205 0.75 -4.12 11.40
C ILE A 205 -0.61 -4.09 12.10
N GLU A 206 -1.62 -4.70 11.49
CA GLU A 206 -2.99 -4.73 11.99
C GLU A 206 -3.61 -6.11 11.82
N HIS A 207 -4.56 -6.47 12.68
CA HIS A 207 -5.42 -7.64 12.54
C HIS A 207 -6.45 -7.43 11.43
N LEU A 208 -5.96 -7.33 10.20
CA LEU A 208 -6.69 -7.01 8.98
C LEU A 208 -6.24 -7.93 7.86
N GLY A 209 -7.19 -8.55 7.15
CA GLY A 209 -6.93 -9.38 5.99
C GLY A 209 -5.86 -10.44 6.27
N ARG A 210 -4.79 -10.46 5.45
CA ARG A 210 -3.70 -11.41 5.61
C ARG A 210 -2.41 -10.77 6.18
N CYS A 211 -2.52 -9.68 6.97
CA CYS A 211 -1.34 -9.06 7.57
C CYS A 211 -0.74 -9.97 8.66
N ILE A 212 -1.54 -10.34 9.66
CA ILE A 212 -1.11 -11.23 10.74
C ILE A 212 -1.29 -12.69 10.31
N TYR A 213 -2.53 -13.18 10.19
CA TYR A 213 -2.83 -14.55 9.79
C TYR A 213 -2.59 -14.74 8.28
N GLY A 214 -1.77 -15.75 7.92
CA GLY A 214 -1.33 -15.98 6.54
C GLY A 214 -0.26 -15.02 6.02
N GLY A 215 0.19 -14.07 6.85
CA GLY A 215 1.27 -13.13 6.58
C GLY A 215 2.45 -13.28 7.54
N ILE A 216 2.30 -12.81 8.77
CA ILE A 216 3.33 -12.91 9.82
C ILE A 216 3.21 -14.24 10.57
N TRP A 217 1.98 -14.62 10.97
CA TRP A 217 1.71 -15.81 11.76
C TRP A 217 1.69 -17.06 10.89
N ALA A 218 2.37 -18.12 11.33
CA ALA A 218 2.61 -19.32 10.53
C ALA A 218 1.48 -20.35 10.57
N GLU A 219 0.39 -20.13 11.32
CA GLU A 219 -0.77 -21.02 11.35
C GLU A 219 -1.34 -21.17 9.94
N MET A 220 -1.45 -22.41 9.49
CA MET A 220 -1.93 -22.76 8.15
C MET A 220 -3.45 -23.00 8.11
N LEU A 221 -4.06 -23.30 9.25
CA LEU A 221 -5.48 -23.61 9.35
C LEU A 221 -6.30 -22.36 9.61
N GLU A 222 -7.31 -22.15 8.79
CA GLU A 222 -8.32 -21.13 9.02
C GLU A 222 -9.39 -21.70 9.98
N ASP A 223 -9.98 -20.82 10.80
CA ASP A 223 -10.99 -21.19 11.79
C ASP A 223 -10.66 -22.46 12.59
N ARG A 224 -9.42 -22.56 13.07
CA ARG A 224 -8.89 -23.71 13.81
C ARG A 224 -9.60 -23.98 15.14
N LYS A 225 -10.44 -23.05 15.60
CA LYS A 225 -11.21 -23.08 16.85
C LYS A 225 -12.72 -23.22 16.63
N PHE A 226 -13.13 -23.46 15.38
CA PHE A 226 -14.51 -23.77 14.99
C PHE A 226 -15.55 -22.70 15.37
N PHE A 227 -15.23 -21.44 15.10
CA PHE A 227 -16.17 -20.32 15.22
C PHE A 227 -17.38 -20.54 14.31
N SER A 228 -17.13 -20.92 13.05
CA SER A 228 -18.15 -21.30 12.09
C SER A 228 -18.49 -22.80 12.19
N SER A 229 -19.74 -23.15 11.95
CA SER A 229 -20.14 -24.56 11.92
C SER A 229 -19.51 -25.31 10.76
N VAL A 230 -19.02 -26.51 10.99
CA VAL A 230 -18.49 -27.41 9.95
C VAL A 230 -19.54 -27.59 8.85
N GLY A 231 -19.15 -27.40 7.58
CA GLY A 231 -20.01 -27.48 6.41
C GLY A 231 -20.83 -26.22 6.12
N ALA A 232 -20.81 -25.18 6.95
CA ALA A 232 -21.39 -23.88 6.62
C ALA A 232 -20.63 -23.24 5.45
N GLU A 233 -21.29 -22.35 4.70
CA GLU A 233 -20.73 -21.70 3.51
C GLU A 233 -19.40 -20.97 3.79
N GLN A 234 -19.33 -20.25 4.91
CA GLN A 234 -18.16 -19.51 5.34
C GLN A 234 -17.12 -20.36 6.10
N SER A 235 -17.39 -21.64 6.34
CA SER A 235 -16.46 -22.52 7.07
C SER A 235 -15.43 -23.14 6.14
N PRO A 236 -14.13 -23.10 6.46
CA PRO A 236 -13.10 -23.83 5.72
C PRO A 236 -13.17 -25.34 6.00
N TRP A 237 -13.88 -25.76 7.05
CA TRP A 237 -14.02 -27.15 7.45
C TRP A 237 -15.23 -27.81 6.80
N LYS A 238 -15.01 -29.01 6.26
CA LYS A 238 -16.04 -29.86 5.64
C LYS A 238 -16.12 -31.20 6.33
N ALA A 239 -17.29 -31.85 6.30
CA ALA A 239 -17.46 -33.20 6.79
C ALA A 239 -16.79 -34.21 5.84
N VAL A 240 -16.21 -35.26 6.41
CA VAL A 240 -15.77 -36.49 5.73
C VAL A 240 -16.79 -37.58 6.04
N GLY A 241 -17.27 -38.28 5.01
CA GLY A 241 -18.39 -39.22 5.08
C GLY A 241 -19.73 -38.50 4.95
N LYS A 242 -20.73 -38.94 5.67
CA LYS A 242 -22.07 -38.34 5.64
C LYS A 242 -22.07 -37.00 6.39
N PRO A 243 -22.62 -35.93 5.82
CA PRO A 243 -22.64 -34.60 6.49
C PRO A 243 -23.30 -34.67 7.89
N GLU A 244 -24.31 -35.49 8.07
CA GLU A 244 -25.05 -35.66 9.34
C GLU A 244 -24.19 -36.30 10.45
N ALA A 245 -23.07 -36.92 10.11
CA ALA A 245 -22.14 -37.48 11.08
C ALA A 245 -21.40 -36.37 11.87
N VAL A 246 -21.43 -35.12 11.43
CA VAL A 246 -20.78 -34.00 12.11
C VAL A 246 -21.84 -33.03 12.61
N ARG A 247 -21.84 -32.77 13.91
CA ARG A 247 -22.74 -31.78 14.52
C ARG A 247 -21.97 -30.84 15.43
N MET A 248 -22.40 -29.58 15.53
CA MET A 248 -21.82 -28.62 16.47
C MET A 248 -22.51 -28.78 17.85
N VAL A 249 -21.70 -28.89 18.89
CA VAL A 249 -22.20 -28.99 20.28
C VAL A 249 -21.69 -27.83 21.11
N ARG A 250 -22.59 -27.21 21.89
CA ARG A 250 -22.25 -26.09 22.78
C ARG A 250 -21.86 -26.59 24.18
N ALA A 251 -22.56 -27.61 24.69
CA ALA A 251 -22.27 -28.18 26.00
C ALA A 251 -20.91 -28.87 26.00
N GLY A 252 -20.00 -28.40 26.87
CA GLY A 252 -18.64 -28.92 26.97
C GLY A 252 -17.76 -28.58 25.74
N SER A 253 -18.00 -27.43 25.10
CA SER A 253 -17.08 -26.90 24.09
C SER A 253 -15.69 -26.74 24.69
N PHE A 254 -14.64 -26.90 23.85
CA PHE A 254 -13.26 -26.76 24.31
C PHE A 254 -12.89 -25.30 24.47
N VAL A 255 -13.23 -24.49 23.45
CA VAL A 255 -13.00 -23.06 23.40
C VAL A 255 -14.09 -22.40 22.53
N GLY A 256 -14.41 -21.14 22.80
CA GLY A 256 -15.51 -20.46 22.11
C GLY A 256 -16.89 -21.05 22.48
N GLU A 257 -17.86 -20.88 21.59
CA GLU A 257 -19.26 -21.22 21.84
C GLU A 257 -19.62 -22.67 21.48
N GLN A 258 -18.86 -23.32 20.59
CA GLN A 258 -19.20 -24.63 20.03
C GLN A 258 -17.96 -25.45 19.65
N THR A 259 -18.18 -26.76 19.51
CA THR A 259 -17.14 -27.72 19.14
C THR A 259 -17.75 -28.79 18.22
N PRO A 260 -17.09 -29.21 17.12
CA PRO A 260 -17.55 -30.29 16.27
C PRO A 260 -17.49 -31.63 17.02
N GLU A 261 -18.62 -32.34 17.04
CA GLU A 261 -18.74 -33.71 17.47
C GLU A 261 -18.99 -34.59 16.25
N VAL A 262 -18.15 -35.61 16.07
CA VAL A 262 -18.23 -36.57 14.97
C VAL A 262 -18.85 -37.88 15.50
N VAL A 263 -19.90 -38.35 14.84
CA VAL A 263 -20.52 -39.64 15.09
C VAL A 263 -19.94 -40.67 14.12
N VAL A 264 -19.26 -41.68 14.64
CA VAL A 264 -18.63 -42.74 13.84
C VAL A 264 -19.56 -43.95 13.81
N PRO A 265 -19.98 -44.44 12.62
CA PRO A 265 -21.05 -45.44 12.50
C PRO A 265 -20.67 -46.82 12.98
N GLY A 266 -19.37 -47.18 12.92
CA GLY A 266 -18.90 -48.52 13.33
C GLY A 266 -19.02 -49.61 12.26
N ASP A 267 -19.29 -49.21 11.03
CA ASP A 267 -19.39 -50.09 9.84
C ASP A 267 -18.10 -50.10 8.97
N GLY A 268 -17.03 -49.47 9.49
CA GLY A 268 -15.75 -49.29 8.77
C GLY A 268 -15.70 -48.09 7.84
N THR A 269 -16.82 -47.37 7.64
CA THR A 269 -16.85 -46.14 6.89
C THR A 269 -16.17 -45.00 7.68
N PRO A 270 -15.26 -44.22 7.08
CA PRO A 270 -14.62 -43.12 7.79
C PRO A 270 -15.61 -41.98 8.02
N ALA A 271 -15.59 -41.41 9.22
CA ALA A 271 -16.32 -40.17 9.54
C ALA A 271 -15.37 -39.16 10.19
N GLY A 272 -15.51 -37.87 9.86
CA GLY A 272 -14.63 -36.87 10.39
C GLY A 272 -14.79 -35.49 9.75
N ILE A 273 -13.73 -34.71 9.78
CA ILE A 273 -13.66 -33.36 9.20
C ILE A 273 -12.37 -33.17 8.40
N VAL A 274 -12.41 -32.26 7.43
CA VAL A 274 -11.26 -31.92 6.56
C VAL A 274 -11.21 -30.41 6.30
N GLN A 275 -9.99 -29.87 6.28
CA GLN A 275 -9.71 -28.56 5.71
C GLN A 275 -8.71 -28.70 4.58
N GLY A 276 -9.00 -28.12 3.42
CA GLY A 276 -8.15 -28.09 2.23
C GLY A 276 -7.42 -26.78 2.06
N ASP A 277 -6.99 -26.54 0.82
CA ASP A 277 -6.35 -25.29 0.38
C ASP A 277 -5.02 -24.99 1.09
N LEU A 278 -4.31 -26.02 1.59
CA LEU A 278 -3.03 -25.86 2.30
C LEU A 278 -1.85 -25.87 1.29
N GLY A 279 -0.91 -24.93 1.50
CA GLY A 279 0.35 -24.91 0.75
C GLY A 279 1.37 -25.86 1.37
N LEU A 280 1.75 -26.90 0.65
CA LEU A 280 2.76 -27.87 1.09
C LEU A 280 3.98 -27.81 0.17
N VAL A 281 5.16 -28.00 0.74
CA VAL A 281 6.44 -28.09 0.01
C VAL A 281 7.03 -29.47 0.25
N GLN A 282 7.45 -30.15 -0.82
CA GLN A 282 8.07 -31.47 -0.75
C GLN A 282 9.22 -31.49 0.26
N ASP A 283 9.33 -32.56 1.02
CA ASP A 283 10.34 -32.82 2.06
C ASP A 283 10.33 -31.84 3.24
N LYS A 284 9.42 -30.86 3.25
CA LYS A 284 9.25 -29.94 4.38
C LYS A 284 8.47 -30.63 5.50
N THR A 285 8.94 -30.45 6.73
CA THR A 285 8.26 -30.92 7.94
C THR A 285 7.22 -29.88 8.42
N TYR A 286 6.09 -30.40 8.87
CA TYR A 286 5.00 -29.64 9.50
C TYR A 286 4.75 -30.18 10.91
N VAL A 287 4.52 -29.26 11.85
CA VAL A 287 4.24 -29.60 13.24
C VAL A 287 2.90 -29.02 13.64
N GLY A 288 2.24 -29.69 14.54
CA GLY A 288 0.94 -29.23 15.02
C GLY A 288 0.55 -29.85 16.34
N ARG A 289 -0.68 -29.61 16.72
CA ARG A 289 -1.31 -30.21 17.89
C ARG A 289 -2.81 -30.28 17.70
N ILE A 290 -3.43 -31.26 18.33
CA ILE A 290 -4.88 -31.44 18.33
C ILE A 290 -5.38 -31.77 19.74
N TRP A 291 -6.53 -31.21 20.09
CA TRP A 291 -7.21 -31.55 21.33
C TRP A 291 -8.45 -32.42 21.03
N LEU A 292 -8.47 -33.63 21.53
CA LEU A 292 -9.55 -34.61 21.32
C LEU A 292 -10.17 -35.05 22.63
N ALA A 293 -11.50 -35.26 22.62
CA ALA A 293 -12.23 -35.97 23.63
C ALA A 293 -13.21 -36.93 22.95
N GLY A 294 -13.58 -38.04 23.59
CA GLY A 294 -14.56 -38.94 22.99
C GLY A 294 -14.71 -40.29 23.73
N GLU A 295 -15.54 -41.12 23.17
CA GLU A 295 -15.73 -42.49 23.60
C GLU A 295 -14.53 -43.36 23.19
N VAL A 296 -14.12 -44.27 24.06
CA VAL A 296 -12.96 -45.16 23.80
C VAL A 296 -13.16 -45.96 22.51
N SER A 297 -14.37 -46.38 22.22
CA SER A 297 -14.73 -47.13 21.01
C SER A 297 -14.68 -46.32 19.72
N ALA A 298 -14.63 -44.98 19.77
CA ALA A 298 -14.42 -44.14 18.61
C ALA A 298 -12.95 -44.08 18.21
N ALA A 299 -12.01 -44.57 19.02
CA ALA A 299 -10.61 -44.69 18.62
C ALA A 299 -10.41 -45.87 17.61
N PRO A 300 -9.36 -45.83 16.80
CA PRO A 300 -8.39 -44.76 16.65
C PRO A 300 -8.92 -43.57 15.86
N VAL A 301 -8.41 -42.37 16.18
CA VAL A 301 -8.56 -41.19 15.32
C VAL A 301 -7.26 -41.02 14.49
N GLU A 302 -7.42 -40.91 13.19
CA GLU A 302 -6.33 -40.68 12.25
C GLU A 302 -6.32 -39.22 11.83
N VAL A 303 -5.16 -38.55 11.98
CA VAL A 303 -4.92 -37.19 11.51
C VAL A 303 -3.90 -37.26 10.37
N SER A 304 -4.32 -36.94 9.15
CA SER A 304 -3.51 -37.09 7.96
C SER A 304 -3.25 -35.75 7.26
N LEU A 305 -1.99 -35.45 6.94
CA LEU A 305 -1.62 -34.39 6.02
C LEU A 305 -1.51 -35.00 4.63
N ALA A 306 -2.40 -34.63 3.73
CA ALA A 306 -2.50 -35.19 2.38
C ALA A 306 -2.08 -34.16 1.32
N TRP A 307 -1.30 -34.62 0.33
CA TRP A 307 -0.84 -33.84 -0.83
C TRP A 307 -1.39 -34.35 -2.16
N GLY A 308 -2.33 -35.31 -2.12
CA GLY A 308 -3.02 -35.92 -3.25
C GLY A 308 -4.10 -36.90 -2.79
N ASP A 309 -4.76 -37.57 -3.73
CA ASP A 309 -5.89 -38.47 -3.46
C ASP A 309 -5.49 -39.92 -3.14
N GLY A 310 -4.30 -40.33 -3.57
CA GLY A 310 -3.80 -41.70 -3.36
C GLY A 310 -3.53 -42.02 -1.88
N SER A 311 -3.62 -43.31 -1.51
CA SER A 311 -3.28 -43.77 -0.15
C SER A 311 -1.84 -43.49 0.24
N GLY A 312 -0.90 -43.48 -0.74
CA GLY A 312 0.49 -43.08 -0.55
C GLY A 312 0.76 -41.59 -0.61
N CYS A 313 -0.25 -40.75 -0.84
CA CYS A 313 -0.14 -39.31 -0.93
C CYS A 313 -0.48 -38.59 0.39
N ARG A 314 -0.12 -39.20 1.52
CA ARG A 314 -0.37 -38.63 2.86
C ARG A 314 0.63 -39.14 3.89
N ASP A 315 0.81 -38.37 4.93
CA ASP A 315 1.46 -38.77 6.18
C ASP A 315 0.44 -38.73 7.31
N THR A 316 0.41 -39.72 8.20
CA THR A 316 -0.67 -39.91 9.15
C THR A 316 -0.15 -40.16 10.56
N VAL A 317 -0.69 -39.38 11.51
CA VAL A 317 -0.56 -39.60 12.95
C VAL A 317 -1.82 -40.34 13.44
N ARG A 318 -1.63 -41.48 14.04
CA ARG A 318 -2.70 -42.32 14.62
C ARG A 318 -2.80 -42.11 16.13
N ILE A 319 -4.00 -41.83 16.62
CA ILE A 319 -4.29 -41.60 18.03
C ILE A 319 -5.17 -42.73 18.53
N ASP A 320 -4.55 -43.66 19.26
CA ASP A 320 -5.20 -44.95 19.67
C ASP A 320 -6.05 -44.85 20.93
N LYS A 321 -5.96 -43.74 21.66
CA LYS A 321 -6.69 -43.58 22.95
C LYS A 321 -7.51 -42.30 22.94
N LEU A 322 -8.79 -42.45 23.26
CA LEU A 322 -9.71 -41.36 23.56
C LEU A 322 -10.26 -41.49 24.98
N GLY A 323 -10.68 -40.38 25.54
CA GLY A 323 -11.34 -40.34 26.85
C GLY A 323 -12.34 -39.18 26.93
N PRO A 324 -13.15 -39.09 28.00
CA PRO A 324 -14.19 -38.07 28.13
C PRO A 324 -13.66 -36.65 28.32
N LYS A 325 -12.38 -36.49 28.70
CA LYS A 325 -11.71 -35.20 28.84
C LYS A 325 -10.85 -34.92 27.62
N TYR A 326 -10.79 -33.65 27.22
CA TYR A 326 -9.91 -33.24 26.15
C TYR A 326 -8.43 -33.50 26.48
N THR A 327 -7.76 -34.20 25.59
CA THR A 327 -6.34 -34.54 25.67
C THR A 327 -5.60 -33.97 24.48
N LYS A 328 -4.44 -33.36 24.73
CA LYS A 328 -3.56 -32.78 23.70
C LYS A 328 -2.69 -33.88 23.10
N THR A 329 -2.65 -33.97 21.79
CA THR A 329 -1.70 -34.80 21.03
C THR A 329 -0.88 -33.93 20.11
N LEU A 330 0.44 -34.14 20.10
CA LEU A 330 1.36 -33.45 19.16
C LEU A 330 1.31 -34.14 17.79
N LEU A 331 1.35 -33.36 16.75
CA LEU A 331 1.33 -33.78 15.35
C LEU A 331 2.67 -33.44 14.69
N ARG A 332 3.17 -34.35 13.86
CA ARG A 332 4.35 -34.13 13.03
C ARG A 332 4.16 -34.85 11.71
N PHE A 333 4.38 -34.14 10.59
CA PHE A 333 4.20 -34.65 9.24
C PHE A 333 5.38 -34.24 8.36
N SER A 334 5.64 -35.04 7.32
CA SER A 334 6.52 -34.70 6.22
C SER A 334 5.73 -34.76 4.91
N ALA A 335 5.75 -33.67 4.12
CA ALA A 335 5.05 -33.64 2.84
C ALA A 335 5.85 -34.38 1.77
N GLY A 336 5.24 -35.33 1.06
CA GLY A 336 5.88 -36.08 -0.01
C GLY A 336 5.85 -35.40 -1.38
N ALA A 337 5.12 -34.27 -1.52
CA ALA A 337 5.07 -33.48 -2.73
C ALA A 337 4.77 -32.00 -2.46
N THR A 338 5.18 -31.13 -3.37
CA THR A 338 4.78 -29.71 -3.38
C THR A 338 3.41 -29.57 -4.02
N THR A 339 2.47 -28.92 -3.30
CA THR A 339 1.12 -28.63 -3.78
C THR A 339 0.55 -27.38 -3.15
N GLY A 340 -0.34 -26.67 -3.87
CA GLY A 340 -1.16 -25.59 -3.32
C GLY A 340 -2.52 -26.05 -2.80
N ASP A 341 -2.85 -27.36 -2.91
CA ASP A 341 -4.14 -27.97 -2.57
C ASP A 341 -3.98 -29.11 -1.54
N GLY A 342 -3.07 -28.93 -0.59
CA GLY A 342 -2.91 -29.85 0.53
C GLY A 342 -4.12 -29.86 1.44
N ARG A 343 -4.30 -30.94 2.22
CA ARG A 343 -5.46 -31.13 3.11
C ARG A 343 -5.02 -31.70 4.45
N LEU A 344 -5.63 -31.19 5.54
CA LEU A 344 -5.59 -31.85 6.85
C LEU A 344 -6.91 -32.61 7.07
N VAL A 345 -6.82 -33.91 7.21
CA VAL A 345 -7.98 -34.82 7.34
C VAL A 345 -7.96 -35.45 8.73
N ILE A 346 -9.07 -35.33 9.47
CA ILE A 346 -9.24 -35.87 10.83
C ILE A 346 -10.40 -36.84 10.78
N THR A 347 -10.15 -38.16 10.89
CA THR A 347 -11.18 -39.17 10.73
C THR A 347 -11.04 -40.33 11.73
N SER A 348 -12.13 -41.04 11.96
CA SER A 348 -12.12 -42.35 12.60
C SER A 348 -13.00 -43.37 11.84
N ARG A 349 -12.67 -44.66 12.00
CA ARG A 349 -13.44 -45.80 11.52
C ARG A 349 -13.95 -46.66 12.67
N GLY A 350 -13.79 -46.23 13.95
CA GLY A 350 -14.30 -46.87 15.14
C GLY A 350 -15.80 -46.82 15.25
N ARG A 351 -16.35 -46.85 16.47
CA ARG A 351 -17.79 -46.77 16.74
C ARG A 351 -18.05 -45.82 17.91
N GLY A 352 -18.94 -44.87 17.79
CA GLY A 352 -19.29 -43.94 18.87
C GLY A 352 -19.07 -42.49 18.50
N ARG A 353 -18.54 -41.66 19.39
CA ARG A 353 -18.41 -40.21 19.17
C ARG A 353 -17.05 -39.71 19.63
N PHE A 354 -16.52 -38.73 18.86
CA PHE A 354 -15.38 -37.94 19.31
C PHE A 354 -15.58 -36.46 18.99
N ARG A 355 -14.89 -35.60 19.73
CA ARG A 355 -14.93 -34.14 19.59
C ARG A 355 -13.54 -33.62 19.26
N VAL A 356 -13.48 -32.63 18.37
CA VAL A 356 -12.25 -31.90 18.04
C VAL A 356 -12.34 -30.54 18.73
N GLY A 357 -11.57 -30.32 19.78
CA GLY A 357 -11.59 -29.09 20.57
C GLY A 357 -10.97 -27.92 19.83
N THR A 358 -9.75 -28.12 19.33
CA THR A 358 -9.01 -27.22 18.43
C THR A 358 -7.88 -28.00 17.78
N VAL A 359 -7.38 -27.49 16.67
CA VAL A 359 -6.24 -28.07 15.95
C VAL A 359 -5.35 -26.96 15.40
N SER A 360 -4.03 -27.19 15.35
CA SER A 360 -3.05 -26.25 14.82
C SER A 360 -2.09 -27.00 13.89
N LEU A 361 -1.66 -26.37 12.82
CA LEU A 361 -0.68 -26.88 11.88
C LEU A 361 0.20 -25.73 11.37
N MET A 362 1.51 -25.88 11.56
CA MET A 362 2.51 -24.89 11.13
C MET A 362 3.69 -25.56 10.45
N PRO A 363 4.44 -24.91 9.54
CA PRO A 363 5.75 -25.35 9.15
C PRO A 363 6.68 -25.49 10.36
N ALA A 364 7.50 -26.53 10.41
CA ALA A 364 8.38 -26.79 11.56
C ALA A 364 9.50 -25.77 11.74
N ASP A 365 9.82 -25.03 10.69
CA ASP A 365 10.80 -23.93 10.68
C ASP A 365 10.21 -22.59 11.15
N ASN A 366 8.94 -22.55 11.60
CA ASN A 366 8.39 -21.34 12.20
C ASN A 366 9.22 -20.90 13.42
N VAL A 367 9.29 -19.60 13.64
CA VAL A 367 10.04 -19.02 14.75
C VAL A 367 9.05 -18.42 15.73
N HIS A 368 8.81 -19.09 16.85
CA HIS A 368 7.79 -18.69 17.85
C HIS A 368 6.40 -18.46 17.25
N GLY A 369 5.98 -19.29 16.31
CA GLY A 369 4.72 -19.17 15.60
C GLY A 369 4.72 -18.21 14.41
N MET A 370 5.81 -17.49 14.14
CA MET A 370 5.93 -16.59 12.99
C MET A 370 6.55 -17.30 11.79
N ARG A 371 6.15 -16.91 10.60
CA ARG A 371 6.70 -17.42 9.33
C ARG A 371 8.17 -17.02 9.18
N ALA A 372 9.04 -18.01 8.98
CA ALA A 372 10.48 -17.79 8.84
C ALA A 372 10.84 -16.94 7.61
N ASP A 373 10.16 -17.16 6.48
CA ASP A 373 10.36 -16.40 5.24
C ASP A 373 9.96 -14.93 5.39
N THR A 374 8.85 -14.65 6.05
CA THR A 374 8.40 -13.29 6.36
C THR A 374 9.35 -12.60 7.34
N LEU A 375 9.71 -13.26 8.45
CA LEU A 375 10.66 -12.70 9.43
C LEU A 375 12.01 -12.33 8.80
N ARG A 376 12.52 -13.14 7.88
CA ARG A 376 13.76 -12.84 7.16
C ARG A 376 13.63 -11.51 6.41
N LEU A 377 12.54 -11.29 5.67
CA LEU A 377 12.31 -10.06 4.92
C LEU A 377 12.09 -8.84 5.83
N LEU A 378 11.44 -9.03 6.98
CA LEU A 378 11.25 -7.97 7.97
C LEU A 378 12.59 -7.56 8.63
N ARG A 379 13.50 -8.52 8.87
CA ARG A 379 14.88 -8.20 9.29
C ARG A 379 15.65 -7.43 8.23
N GLU A 380 15.42 -7.74 6.95
CA GLU A 380 16.02 -6.98 5.85
C GLU A 380 15.46 -5.55 5.72
N LEU A 381 14.23 -5.30 6.13
CA LEU A 381 13.66 -3.95 6.23
C LEU A 381 14.27 -3.15 7.39
N ASP A 382 14.68 -3.81 8.48
CA ASP A 382 15.34 -3.22 9.64
C ASP A 382 14.56 -2.04 10.23
N ALA A 383 13.25 -2.21 10.40
CA ALA A 383 12.40 -1.13 10.91
C ALA A 383 12.67 -0.89 12.41
N PRO A 384 12.85 0.37 12.83
CA PRO A 384 13.18 0.70 14.24
C PRO A 384 11.97 0.57 15.17
N ILE A 385 10.75 0.60 14.64
CA ILE A 385 9.52 0.56 15.44
C ILE A 385 8.39 -0.09 14.64
N TYR A 386 7.54 -0.85 15.35
CA TYR A 386 6.29 -1.41 14.82
C TYR A 386 5.09 -0.95 15.63
N ARG A 387 4.09 -0.40 14.95
CA ARG A 387 2.78 -0.05 15.51
C ARG A 387 1.82 -1.23 15.43
N TRP A 388 1.07 -1.52 16.54
CA TRP A 388 0.10 -2.59 16.70
C TRP A 388 -0.95 -2.20 17.77
N PRO A 389 -2.16 -2.79 17.88
CA PRO A 389 -2.72 -3.92 17.13
C PRO A 389 -3.44 -3.50 15.86
N GLY A 390 -3.55 -2.23 15.58
CA GLY A 390 -4.21 -1.75 14.39
C GLY A 390 -4.63 -0.31 14.40
N GLY A 391 -5.27 0.01 13.28
CA GLY A 391 -6.05 1.19 13.01
C GLY A 391 -7.49 0.97 13.52
N ASN A 392 -8.42 0.62 12.60
CA ASN A 392 -9.83 0.42 12.98
C ASN A 392 -10.04 -0.74 13.97
N PHE A 393 -9.21 -1.77 13.88
CA PHE A 393 -9.31 -2.95 14.74
C PHE A 393 -9.24 -2.62 16.22
N VAL A 394 -8.35 -1.70 16.64
CA VAL A 394 -8.10 -1.43 18.07
C VAL A 394 -9.34 -1.01 18.82
N SER A 395 -10.25 -0.25 18.18
CA SER A 395 -11.43 0.30 18.85
C SER A 395 -12.47 -0.72 19.34
N GLY A 396 -12.41 -1.94 18.79
CA GLY A 396 -13.26 -3.06 19.23
C GLY A 396 -12.49 -4.21 19.86
N TYR A 397 -11.20 -4.08 20.06
CA TYR A 397 -10.33 -5.15 20.55
C TYR A 397 -10.27 -5.21 22.07
N ASN A 398 -10.40 -6.42 22.60
CA ASN A 398 -10.14 -6.74 24.01
C ASN A 398 -8.85 -7.54 24.12
N TRP A 399 -7.75 -6.88 24.50
CA TRP A 399 -6.44 -7.50 24.61
C TRP A 399 -6.39 -8.72 25.55
N ARG A 400 -7.31 -8.80 26.54
CA ARG A 400 -7.38 -9.94 27.48
C ARG A 400 -7.82 -11.24 26.80
N ASP A 401 -8.54 -11.16 25.68
CA ASP A 401 -8.91 -12.36 24.90
C ASP A 401 -7.68 -13.01 24.25
N ALA A 402 -6.56 -12.28 24.11
CA ALA A 402 -5.36 -12.73 23.39
C ALA A 402 -4.11 -12.94 24.28
N ILE A 403 -4.31 -13.26 25.57
CA ILE A 403 -3.21 -13.62 26.49
C ILE A 403 -3.40 -15.04 27.04
N GLY A 404 -2.32 -15.65 27.57
CA GLY A 404 -2.31 -17.02 28.09
C GLY A 404 -2.23 -18.08 26.99
N ASP A 405 -2.74 -19.30 27.24
CA ASP A 405 -2.65 -20.42 26.29
C ASP A 405 -3.42 -20.12 24.98
N PRO A 406 -2.76 -20.04 23.80
CA PRO A 406 -3.42 -19.73 22.52
C PRO A 406 -4.57 -20.71 22.17
N ASP A 407 -4.52 -21.96 22.63
CA ASP A 407 -5.57 -22.94 22.36
C ASP A 407 -6.85 -22.68 23.17
N ARG A 408 -6.76 -21.87 24.22
CA ARG A 408 -7.87 -21.49 25.09
C ARG A 408 -8.41 -20.08 24.86
N ARG A 409 -7.72 -19.29 24.04
CA ARG A 409 -8.16 -17.92 23.69
C ARG A 409 -9.41 -17.98 22.80
N PRO A 410 -10.49 -17.24 23.11
CA PRO A 410 -11.73 -17.32 22.37
C PRO A 410 -11.60 -16.74 20.96
N PRO A 411 -12.09 -17.42 19.91
CA PRO A 411 -12.24 -16.81 18.61
C PRO A 411 -13.37 -15.78 18.64
N ARG A 412 -13.19 -14.65 17.94
CA ARG A 412 -14.16 -13.56 17.84
C ARG A 412 -14.42 -13.20 16.39
N LYS A 413 -15.58 -12.66 16.07
CA LYS A 413 -15.74 -11.94 14.81
C LYS A 413 -14.83 -10.71 14.84
N ASN A 414 -14.06 -10.47 13.78
CA ASN A 414 -13.25 -9.26 13.69
C ASN A 414 -14.15 -8.02 13.82
N PRO A 415 -13.89 -7.10 14.75
CA PRO A 415 -14.81 -5.99 15.03
C PRO A 415 -14.87 -4.94 13.90
N ALA A 416 -13.82 -4.83 13.09
CA ALA A 416 -13.69 -3.79 12.11
C ALA A 416 -13.56 -4.31 10.67
N TRP A 417 -13.05 -5.53 10.49
CA TRP A 417 -12.71 -6.11 9.19
C TRP A 417 -13.44 -7.43 8.94
N LYS A 418 -13.22 -8.01 7.78
CA LYS A 418 -13.77 -9.31 7.46
C LYS A 418 -13.08 -10.42 8.25
N GLY A 419 -13.77 -11.55 8.42
CA GLY A 419 -13.19 -12.76 8.98
C GLY A 419 -13.28 -12.85 10.50
N ILE A 420 -12.45 -13.75 11.03
CA ILE A 420 -12.44 -14.16 12.44
C ILE A 420 -11.09 -13.75 13.04
N GLU A 421 -11.13 -13.14 14.21
CA GLU A 421 -9.96 -12.95 15.05
C GLU A 421 -9.80 -14.20 15.93
N HIS A 422 -8.69 -14.91 15.70
CA HIS A 422 -8.39 -16.15 16.44
C HIS A 422 -7.78 -15.88 17.80
N ASN A 423 -7.32 -14.67 18.06
CA ASN A 423 -6.57 -14.28 19.25
C ASN A 423 -5.29 -15.12 19.48
N ASP A 424 -4.73 -15.69 18.41
CA ASP A 424 -3.48 -16.44 18.48
C ASP A 424 -2.25 -15.55 18.55
N PHE A 425 -2.38 -14.34 18.01
CA PHE A 425 -1.34 -13.31 18.02
C PHE A 425 -1.85 -12.13 18.88
N GLY A 426 -1.40 -12.07 20.12
CA GLY A 426 -1.72 -11.02 21.08
C GLY A 426 -0.50 -10.20 21.47
N ILE A 427 -0.58 -9.53 22.62
CA ILE A 427 0.49 -8.65 23.11
C ILE A 427 1.81 -9.42 23.33
N ASP A 428 1.76 -10.65 23.88
CA ASP A 428 2.96 -11.45 24.14
C ASP A 428 3.65 -11.88 22.85
N GLU A 429 2.88 -12.27 21.80
CA GLU A 429 3.40 -12.61 20.49
C GLU A 429 3.94 -11.37 19.75
N PHE A 430 3.26 -10.23 19.86
CA PHE A 430 3.74 -8.97 19.29
C PHE A 430 5.06 -8.53 19.90
N LEU A 431 5.19 -8.58 21.23
CA LEU A 431 6.43 -8.17 21.92
C LEU A 431 7.56 -9.18 21.67
N THR A 432 7.23 -10.47 21.52
CA THR A 432 8.18 -11.48 21.04
C THR A 432 8.63 -11.19 19.61
N PHE A 433 7.72 -10.83 18.71
CA PHE A 433 8.02 -10.42 17.35
C PHE A 433 8.97 -9.22 17.33
N CYS A 434 8.72 -8.18 18.13
CA CYS A 434 9.60 -7.02 18.23
C CYS A 434 11.02 -7.41 18.70
N ARG A 435 11.14 -8.28 19.70
CA ARG A 435 12.45 -8.80 20.18
C ARG A 435 13.18 -9.59 19.08
N LEU A 436 12.49 -10.43 18.32
CA LEU A 436 13.07 -11.21 17.22
C LEU A 436 13.60 -10.32 16.08
N LEU A 437 13.03 -9.14 15.90
CA LEU A 437 13.45 -8.16 14.89
C LEU A 437 14.40 -7.09 15.45
N ASN A 438 14.64 -7.05 16.76
CA ASN A 438 15.40 -5.99 17.45
C ASN A 438 14.81 -4.60 17.15
N THR A 439 13.50 -4.46 17.35
CA THR A 439 12.73 -3.25 17.06
C THR A 439 11.90 -2.82 18.28
N GLU A 440 11.55 -1.56 18.37
CA GLU A 440 10.69 -1.05 19.45
C GLU A 440 9.20 -1.30 19.15
N PRO A 441 8.38 -1.61 20.17
CA PRO A 441 6.94 -1.65 20.05
C PRO A 441 6.30 -0.27 20.22
N LEU A 442 5.29 0.02 19.40
CA LEU A 442 4.29 1.06 19.63
C LEU A 442 2.92 0.39 19.78
N ILE A 443 2.37 0.41 20.97
CA ILE A 443 1.05 -0.17 21.26
C ILE A 443 -0.01 0.92 21.26
N VAL A 444 -1.13 0.69 20.55
CA VAL A 444 -2.29 1.59 20.55
C VAL A 444 -3.37 1.00 21.45
N VAL A 445 -3.79 1.76 22.47
CA VAL A 445 -4.85 1.32 23.39
C VAL A 445 -6.24 1.61 22.82
N ASN A 446 -7.23 0.79 23.23
CA ASN A 446 -8.62 0.93 22.81
C ASN A 446 -9.29 2.15 23.49
N SER A 447 -9.20 3.32 22.87
CA SER A 447 -9.98 4.50 23.30
C SER A 447 -11.31 4.65 22.56
N GLY A 448 -11.67 3.71 21.69
CA GLY A 448 -12.98 3.68 21.01
C GLY A 448 -14.09 3.18 21.94
N LEU A 449 -14.25 1.87 22.02
CA LEU A 449 -15.23 1.19 22.87
C LEU A 449 -14.68 0.79 24.25
N GLY A 450 -13.35 0.84 24.44
CA GLY A 450 -12.69 0.57 25.71
C GLY A 450 -12.74 1.77 26.68
N ASP A 451 -12.31 1.53 27.88
CA ASP A 451 -12.24 2.50 28.97
C ASP A 451 -10.81 2.70 29.48
N VAL A 452 -10.63 3.65 30.40
CA VAL A 452 -9.35 4.01 31.00
C VAL A 452 -8.72 2.83 31.74
N GLN A 453 -9.54 2.06 32.48
CA GLN A 453 -9.06 0.91 33.25
C GLN A 453 -8.47 -0.17 32.36
N MET A 454 -9.12 -0.44 31.22
CA MET A 454 -8.62 -1.38 30.22
C MET A 454 -7.23 -0.99 29.69
N ALA A 455 -7.02 0.32 29.42
CA ALA A 455 -5.73 0.83 28.94
C ALA A 455 -4.64 0.79 30.03
N VAL A 456 -4.95 1.16 31.26
CA VAL A 456 -4.02 1.09 32.39
C VAL A 456 -3.64 -0.35 32.69
N GLU A 457 -4.56 -1.30 32.63
CA GLU A 457 -4.26 -2.71 32.87
C GLU A 457 -3.43 -3.31 31.72
N GLU A 458 -3.63 -2.88 30.46
CA GLU A 458 -2.79 -3.29 29.32
C GLU A 458 -1.36 -2.76 29.49
N LEU A 459 -1.22 -1.50 29.89
CA LEU A 459 0.06 -0.89 30.24
C LEU A 459 0.75 -1.62 31.41
N GLN A 460 0.00 -1.90 32.50
CA GLN A 460 0.51 -2.64 33.64
C GLN A 460 0.89 -4.08 33.29
N TYR A 461 0.14 -4.73 32.36
CA TYR A 461 0.52 -6.04 31.84
C TYR A 461 1.85 -5.98 31.09
N ALA A 462 2.07 -4.94 30.28
CA ALA A 462 3.33 -4.77 29.55
C ALA A 462 4.50 -4.36 30.47
N ASN A 463 4.31 -3.32 31.29
CA ASN A 463 5.42 -2.63 31.99
C ASN A 463 5.44 -2.86 33.50
N GLY A 464 4.34 -3.29 34.10
CA GLY A 464 4.23 -3.44 35.56
C GLY A 464 5.17 -4.51 36.11
N SER A 465 5.65 -4.30 37.32
CA SER A 465 6.49 -5.29 38.01
C SER A 465 5.70 -6.59 38.28
N PRO A 466 6.37 -7.74 38.49
CA PRO A 466 5.70 -8.99 38.87
C PRO A 466 4.84 -8.92 40.14
N GLU A 467 4.98 -7.86 40.94
CA GLU A 467 4.19 -7.66 42.16
C GLU A 467 2.82 -7.01 41.87
N THR A 468 2.67 -6.34 40.74
CA THR A 468 1.38 -5.74 40.33
C THR A 468 0.40 -6.82 39.86
N PRO A 469 -0.94 -6.58 39.90
CA PRO A 469 -1.92 -7.56 39.46
C PRO A 469 -1.72 -8.07 38.04
N MET A 470 -1.49 -7.16 37.07
CA MET A 470 -1.29 -7.51 35.67
C MET A 470 0.12 -8.05 35.41
N GLY A 471 1.16 -7.55 36.09
CA GLY A 471 2.50 -8.13 36.06
C GLY A 471 2.54 -9.57 36.57
N LYS A 472 1.80 -9.91 37.63
CA LYS A 472 1.61 -11.30 38.10
C LYS A 472 0.93 -12.15 37.03
N LEU A 473 -0.07 -11.59 36.33
CA LEU A 473 -0.74 -12.32 35.26
C LEU A 473 0.22 -12.57 34.09
N ARG A 474 1.01 -11.58 33.66
CA ARG A 474 2.06 -11.74 32.65
C ARG A 474 3.07 -12.83 33.06
N ALA A 475 3.55 -12.80 34.31
CA ALA A 475 4.49 -13.79 34.82
C ALA A 475 3.92 -15.22 34.80
N ARG A 476 2.64 -15.41 35.17
CA ARG A 476 1.92 -16.69 35.05
C ARG A 476 1.80 -17.17 33.61
N ASN A 477 1.71 -16.23 32.66
CA ASN A 477 1.65 -16.53 31.23
C ASN A 477 3.03 -16.85 30.62
N GLY A 478 4.09 -16.89 31.44
CA GLY A 478 5.45 -17.28 31.03
C GLY A 478 6.39 -16.11 30.76
N HIS A 479 5.99 -14.88 31.05
CA HIS A 479 6.76 -13.66 30.82
C HIS A 479 6.98 -12.88 32.14
N PRO A 480 7.91 -13.32 33.03
CA PRO A 480 8.07 -12.70 34.34
C PRO A 480 8.59 -11.26 34.27
N GLU A 481 9.49 -10.97 33.32
CA GLU A 481 10.11 -9.65 33.21
C GLU A 481 9.19 -8.65 32.48
N PRO A 482 9.14 -7.38 32.93
CA PRO A 482 8.48 -6.30 32.21
C PRO A 482 9.02 -6.16 30.78
N TYR A 483 8.16 -5.84 29.85
CA TYR A 483 8.55 -5.64 28.45
C TYR A 483 9.20 -4.29 28.20
N GLY A 484 8.84 -3.25 28.99
CA GLY A 484 9.43 -1.90 28.90
C GLY A 484 8.98 -1.15 27.64
N VAL A 485 7.70 -1.18 27.33
CA VAL A 485 7.14 -0.49 26.16
C VAL A 485 7.10 1.01 26.41
N THR A 486 7.83 1.77 25.61
CA THR A 486 7.92 3.23 25.71
C THR A 486 6.77 3.95 25.02
N TRP A 487 6.40 3.54 23.79
CA TRP A 487 5.49 4.27 22.92
C TRP A 487 4.06 3.73 22.98
N TRP A 488 3.09 4.64 23.28
CA TRP A 488 1.69 4.30 23.42
C TRP A 488 0.80 5.28 22.66
N GLY A 489 -0.03 4.79 21.74
CA GLY A 489 -1.07 5.56 21.06
C GLY A 489 -2.39 5.52 21.84
N ILE A 490 -3.07 6.65 22.00
CA ILE A 490 -4.39 6.72 22.65
C ILE A 490 -5.49 6.68 21.60
N GLY A 491 -5.77 5.48 21.07
CA GLY A 491 -6.79 5.25 20.05
C GLY A 491 -6.34 5.54 18.61
N ASN A 492 -7.27 5.41 17.67
CA ASN A 492 -7.06 5.56 16.24
C ASN A 492 -8.21 6.34 15.62
N GLU A 493 -7.92 7.35 14.77
CA GLU A 493 -8.86 8.06 13.88
C GLU A 493 -10.23 8.42 14.50
N MET A 494 -10.27 8.77 15.77
CA MET A 494 -11.51 8.97 16.53
C MET A 494 -12.43 10.05 15.94
N TYR A 495 -11.94 10.83 14.99
CA TYR A 495 -12.68 11.78 14.17
C TYR A 495 -13.50 11.13 13.04
N GLY A 496 -13.14 9.93 12.61
CA GLY A 496 -13.67 9.28 11.41
C GLY A 496 -14.94 8.48 11.70
N ARG A 497 -16.01 8.69 10.92
CA ARG A 497 -17.27 7.92 11.05
C ARG A 497 -17.12 6.42 10.78
N TRP A 498 -16.02 6.01 10.16
CA TRP A 498 -15.66 4.61 9.93
C TRP A 498 -15.05 3.93 11.15
N GLN A 499 -14.59 4.72 12.14
CA GLN A 499 -13.95 4.21 13.35
C GLN A 499 -15.00 3.84 14.39
N LEU A 500 -14.91 2.64 14.97
CA LEU A 500 -15.77 2.25 16.10
C LEU A 500 -15.55 3.18 17.28
N GLY A 501 -16.65 3.64 17.87
CA GLY A 501 -16.60 4.59 18.99
C GLY A 501 -16.11 5.99 18.62
N HIS A 502 -16.13 6.37 17.31
CA HIS A 502 -15.85 7.74 16.87
C HIS A 502 -16.72 8.75 17.63
N MET A 503 -16.20 9.93 17.88
CA MET A 503 -16.88 10.94 18.66
C MET A 503 -16.48 12.37 18.27
N PRO A 504 -17.28 13.39 18.61
CA PRO A 504 -16.89 14.78 18.43
C PRO A 504 -15.59 15.13 19.19
N LEU A 505 -14.84 16.09 18.66
CA LEU A 505 -13.56 16.54 19.21
C LEU A 505 -13.60 16.83 20.70
N GLU A 506 -14.60 17.60 21.17
CA GLU A 506 -14.75 17.98 22.59
C GLU A 506 -14.89 16.78 23.54
N GLN A 507 -15.53 15.71 23.06
CA GLN A 507 -15.66 14.48 23.83
C GLN A 507 -14.34 13.72 23.84
N TYR A 508 -13.66 13.68 22.69
CA TYR A 508 -12.39 13.00 22.60
C TYR A 508 -11.29 13.70 23.41
N VAL A 509 -11.22 15.03 23.40
CA VAL A 509 -10.32 15.82 24.27
C VAL A 509 -10.45 15.40 25.74
N LYS A 510 -11.67 15.32 26.28
CA LYS A 510 -11.91 14.87 27.65
C LYS A 510 -11.49 13.43 27.88
N LYS A 511 -11.80 12.55 26.92
CA LYS A 511 -11.43 11.12 26.98
C LYS A 511 -9.93 10.96 26.91
N HIS A 512 -9.25 11.60 25.96
CA HIS A 512 -7.80 11.56 25.78
C HIS A 512 -7.06 11.97 27.05
N ASN A 513 -7.40 13.13 27.64
CA ASN A 513 -6.71 13.64 28.82
C ASN A 513 -6.85 12.66 29.99
N ARG A 514 -8.03 12.09 30.22
CA ARG A 514 -8.26 11.07 31.27
C ARG A 514 -7.41 9.80 31.05
N PHE A 515 -7.30 9.33 29.78
CA PHE A 515 -6.44 8.19 29.47
C PHE A 515 -4.95 8.54 29.74
N ALA A 516 -4.49 9.69 29.25
CA ALA A 516 -3.12 10.13 29.41
C ALA A 516 -2.73 10.31 30.87
N GLU A 517 -3.57 10.96 31.66
CA GLU A 517 -3.37 11.13 33.11
C GLU A 517 -3.24 9.78 33.83
N ALA A 518 -4.17 8.86 33.56
CA ALA A 518 -4.17 7.55 34.21
C ALA A 518 -2.98 6.67 33.78
N MET A 519 -2.63 6.69 32.49
CA MET A 519 -1.49 5.93 31.99
C MET A 519 -0.15 6.47 32.53
N ARG A 520 0.00 7.81 32.61
CA ARG A 520 1.20 8.41 33.22
C ARG A 520 1.25 8.26 34.73
N ALA A 521 0.11 8.13 35.40
CA ALA A 521 0.06 7.81 36.83
C ALA A 521 0.53 6.37 37.10
N GLU A 522 0.23 5.42 36.21
CA GLU A 522 0.71 4.05 36.29
C GLU A 522 2.21 3.94 35.92
N ASP A 523 2.63 4.57 34.82
CA ASP A 523 4.02 4.58 34.36
C ASP A 523 4.40 5.96 33.81
N PRO A 524 5.10 6.79 34.58
CA PRO A 524 5.51 8.14 34.14
C PRO A 524 6.50 8.17 32.97
N SER A 525 7.14 7.04 32.65
CA SER A 525 8.16 6.98 31.59
C SER A 525 7.58 6.85 30.18
N VAL A 526 6.29 6.54 30.04
CA VAL A 526 5.65 6.33 28.75
C VAL A 526 5.54 7.60 27.90
N LYS A 527 5.71 7.41 26.60
CA LYS A 527 5.52 8.43 25.57
C LYS A 527 4.17 8.24 24.88
N LEU A 528 3.35 9.27 24.91
CA LEU A 528 1.96 9.23 24.47
C LEU A 528 1.78 9.91 23.12
N ILE A 529 1.07 9.21 22.20
CA ILE A 529 0.71 9.72 20.89
C ILE A 529 -0.79 9.97 20.84
N ALA A 530 -1.18 11.22 20.61
CA ALA A 530 -2.59 11.62 20.49
C ALA A 530 -3.10 11.41 19.08
N VAL A 531 -4.39 11.15 18.90
CA VAL A 531 -5.04 11.09 17.58
C VAL A 531 -5.10 12.50 16.97
N GLY A 532 -4.58 12.63 15.75
CA GLY A 532 -4.59 13.85 14.95
C GLY A 532 -5.26 13.65 13.59
N ALA A 533 -5.68 14.79 13.01
CA ALA A 533 -6.09 14.94 11.62
C ALA A 533 -5.94 16.42 11.26
N ALA A 534 -4.94 16.76 10.47
CA ALA A 534 -4.61 18.16 10.13
C ALA A 534 -5.84 18.95 9.70
N GLY A 535 -6.07 20.08 10.36
CA GLY A 535 -7.28 20.90 10.31
C GLY A 535 -7.84 21.13 11.71
N PRO A 536 -9.15 21.36 11.84
CA PRO A 536 -9.78 21.68 13.12
C PRO A 536 -9.57 20.66 14.23
N TRP A 537 -9.42 19.36 13.87
CA TRP A 537 -9.18 18.31 14.85
C TRP A 537 -7.80 18.42 15.50
N SER A 538 -6.72 18.42 14.72
CA SER A 538 -5.36 18.56 15.25
C SER A 538 -5.17 19.91 15.95
N GLU A 539 -5.72 20.99 15.41
CA GLU A 539 -5.69 22.30 16.08
C GLU A 539 -6.34 22.25 17.46
N GLY A 540 -7.54 21.64 17.58
CA GLY A 540 -8.23 21.47 18.85
C GLY A 540 -7.48 20.56 19.84
N MET A 541 -6.89 19.45 19.37
CA MET A 541 -6.04 18.60 20.20
C MET A 541 -4.81 19.35 20.71
N MET A 542 -4.11 20.08 19.84
CA MET A 542 -2.97 20.91 20.21
C MET A 542 -3.34 22.02 21.21
N ARG A 543 -4.54 22.58 21.10
CA ARG A 543 -5.03 23.62 22.02
C ARG A 543 -5.37 23.09 23.41
N HIS A 544 -5.92 21.88 23.51
CA HIS A 544 -6.55 21.39 24.74
C HIS A 544 -5.86 20.17 25.37
N CYS A 545 -4.94 19.51 24.64
CA CYS A 545 -4.29 18.29 25.09
C CYS A 545 -2.75 18.37 25.06
N ALA A 546 -2.16 19.54 24.83
CA ALA A 546 -0.72 19.72 24.67
C ALA A 546 0.11 19.23 25.86
N ASP A 547 -0.45 19.19 27.09
CA ASP A 547 0.20 18.66 28.30
C ASP A 547 0.07 17.13 28.44
N HIS A 548 -0.76 16.52 27.59
CA HIS A 548 -1.16 15.12 27.68
C HIS A 548 -0.66 14.28 26.49
N MET A 549 0.26 14.81 25.67
CA MET A 549 0.88 14.09 24.54
C MET A 549 2.35 14.44 24.37
N ASP A 550 3.13 13.52 23.84
CA ASP A 550 4.50 13.72 23.39
C ASP A 550 4.58 13.90 21.86
N LEU A 551 3.73 13.18 21.13
CA LEU A 551 3.55 13.31 19.69
C LEU A 551 2.08 13.38 19.33
N ILE A 552 1.79 13.85 18.12
CA ILE A 552 0.45 13.80 17.55
C ILE A 552 0.46 12.98 16.25
N SER A 553 -0.49 12.04 16.14
CA SER A 553 -0.68 11.19 14.97
C SER A 553 -1.20 11.99 13.78
N GLU A 554 -0.73 11.67 12.59
CA GLU A 554 -1.30 12.12 11.32
C GLU A 554 -1.28 10.99 10.32
N HIS A 555 -2.35 10.86 9.52
CA HIS A 555 -2.49 9.81 8.52
C HIS A 555 -2.69 10.41 7.13
N PHE A 556 -2.19 9.74 6.10
CA PHE A 556 -2.59 9.99 4.73
C PHE A 556 -2.45 8.76 3.85
N TYR A 557 -3.39 8.64 2.92
CA TYR A 557 -3.32 7.69 1.83
C TYR A 557 -3.46 8.41 0.51
N VAL A 558 -2.74 7.94 -0.50
CA VAL A 558 -2.80 8.49 -1.86
C VAL A 558 -3.31 7.43 -2.84
N ARG A 559 -3.88 7.90 -3.93
CA ARG A 559 -4.53 7.05 -4.94
C ARG A 559 -3.61 6.77 -6.12
N ASP A 560 -4.04 5.85 -6.96
CA ASP A 560 -3.47 5.73 -8.29
C ASP A 560 -3.83 6.97 -9.12
N LEU A 561 -2.81 7.74 -9.50
CA LEU A 561 -2.97 8.87 -10.40
C LEU A 561 -2.39 8.51 -11.77
N PRO A 562 -2.99 9.01 -12.85
CA PRO A 562 -2.42 8.86 -14.18
C PRO A 562 -1.10 9.62 -14.31
N GLY A 563 -0.17 9.03 -15.06
CA GLY A 563 1.16 9.58 -15.25
C GLY A 563 2.15 9.27 -14.13
N LEU A 564 3.43 9.47 -14.38
CA LEU A 564 4.49 9.15 -13.42
C LEU A 564 4.76 10.33 -12.48
N ILE A 565 4.82 11.56 -13.02
CA ILE A 565 5.17 12.75 -12.24
C ILE A 565 4.11 13.03 -11.19
N ALA A 566 2.83 13.03 -11.58
CA ALA A 566 1.71 13.27 -10.66
C ALA A 566 1.60 12.15 -9.62
N HIS A 567 1.73 10.88 -10.04
CA HIS A 567 1.64 9.72 -9.15
C HIS A 567 2.75 9.73 -8.08
N VAL A 568 3.97 10.04 -8.45
CA VAL A 568 5.12 10.08 -7.52
C VAL A 568 5.05 11.29 -6.59
N ARG A 569 4.73 12.47 -7.13
CA ARG A 569 4.76 13.73 -6.41
C ARG A 569 3.73 13.82 -5.28
N GLN A 570 2.56 13.19 -5.43
CA GLN A 570 1.47 13.28 -4.44
C GLN A 570 1.90 12.87 -3.02
N MET A 571 2.87 11.93 -2.88
CA MET A 571 3.41 11.54 -1.57
C MET A 571 4.06 12.72 -0.85
N ALA A 572 5.03 13.37 -1.51
CA ALA A 572 5.74 14.53 -0.95
C ALA A 572 4.78 15.70 -0.66
N ASP A 573 3.82 15.95 -1.57
CA ASP A 573 2.85 17.04 -1.40
C ASP A 573 1.95 16.83 -0.15
N ARG A 574 1.54 15.57 0.14
CA ARG A 574 0.75 15.25 1.34
C ARG A 574 1.53 15.43 2.63
N ILE A 575 2.78 14.97 2.66
CA ILE A 575 3.67 15.11 3.83
C ILE A 575 3.90 16.59 4.11
N ARG A 576 4.25 17.39 3.09
CA ARG A 576 4.48 18.83 3.21
C ARG A 576 3.25 19.56 3.74
N ALA A 577 2.07 19.27 3.19
CA ALA A 577 0.83 19.93 3.61
C ALA A 577 0.54 19.73 5.11
N LYS A 578 0.81 18.54 5.65
CA LYS A 578 0.66 18.26 7.08
C LYS A 578 1.73 18.98 7.91
N ALA A 579 2.98 18.93 7.50
CA ALA A 579 4.08 19.64 8.16
C ALA A 579 3.80 21.15 8.24
N ASP A 580 3.34 21.75 7.14
CA ASP A 580 3.01 23.18 7.08
C ASP A 580 1.84 23.54 8.00
N ALA A 581 0.81 22.71 8.09
CA ALA A 581 -0.30 22.90 9.03
C ALA A 581 0.19 22.90 10.47
N HIS A 582 1.06 21.96 10.84
CA HIS A 582 1.60 21.88 12.21
C HIS A 582 2.56 23.02 12.54
N ARG A 583 3.36 23.53 11.58
CA ARG A 583 4.15 24.76 11.77
C ARG A 583 3.25 25.97 12.02
N ASP A 584 2.11 26.03 11.31
CA ASP A 584 1.11 27.08 11.54
C ASP A 584 0.52 26.99 12.96
N TYR A 585 0.18 25.80 13.46
CA TYR A 585 -0.29 25.61 14.83
C TYR A 585 0.78 26.05 15.84
N ARG A 586 2.04 25.61 15.69
CA ARG A 586 3.15 26.03 16.59
C ARG A 586 3.30 27.56 16.65
N ARG A 587 3.10 28.26 15.54
CA ARG A 587 3.20 29.72 15.48
C ARG A 587 2.04 30.42 16.18
N ARG A 588 0.80 29.90 16.09
CA ARG A 588 -0.43 30.56 16.51
C ARG A 588 -0.92 30.18 17.91
N LEU A 589 -0.61 28.98 18.38
CA LEU A 589 -1.21 28.44 19.60
C LEU A 589 -0.30 28.68 20.81
N GLU A 590 -0.82 29.41 21.81
CA GLU A 590 -0.17 29.63 23.10
C GLU A 590 0.14 28.31 23.83
N SER A 591 -0.76 27.33 23.75
CA SER A 591 -0.63 26.00 24.36
C SER A 591 0.64 25.24 23.93
N LEU A 592 1.26 25.62 22.81
CA LEU A 592 2.46 25.00 22.27
C LEU A 592 3.76 25.74 22.59
N GLN A 593 3.68 26.88 23.29
CA GLN A 593 4.88 27.62 23.67
C GLN A 593 5.78 26.78 24.58
N GLY A 594 7.06 26.64 24.20
CA GLY A 594 8.04 25.85 24.94
C GLY A 594 7.88 24.32 24.83
N LYS A 595 6.97 23.83 24.00
CA LYS A 595 6.74 22.38 23.80
C LYS A 595 7.22 21.93 22.41
N ASP A 596 7.88 20.77 22.35
CA ASP A 596 8.29 20.13 21.10
C ASP A 596 7.37 18.94 20.78
N ILE A 597 6.10 19.22 20.50
CA ILE A 597 5.16 18.21 20.03
C ILE A 597 5.33 18.07 18.52
N ARG A 598 5.88 16.94 18.07
CA ARG A 598 6.12 16.64 16.67
C ARG A 598 5.10 15.65 16.12
N ILE A 599 5.10 15.46 14.80
CA ILE A 599 4.19 14.55 14.09
C ILE A 599 4.71 13.12 14.18
N ALA A 600 3.82 12.20 14.55
CA ALA A 600 3.91 10.79 14.19
C ALA A 600 3.00 10.56 12.98
N MET A 601 3.59 10.42 11.78
CA MET A 601 2.88 10.04 10.56
C MET A 601 2.65 8.51 10.60
N ASP A 602 1.90 8.05 11.57
CA ASP A 602 1.85 6.63 11.94
C ASP A 602 0.92 5.77 11.06
N GLU A 603 0.35 6.38 9.99
CA GLU A 603 -0.17 5.67 8.83
C GLU A 603 0.08 6.48 7.54
N TRP A 604 0.80 5.88 6.57
CA TRP A 604 0.98 6.48 5.27
C TRP A 604 1.25 5.45 4.20
N ASN A 605 0.64 5.57 3.01
CA ASN A 605 0.91 4.73 1.85
C ASN A 605 0.09 5.12 0.63
N TYR A 606 0.30 4.39 -0.47
CA TYR A 606 -0.64 4.24 -1.57
C TYR A 606 -1.78 3.29 -1.18
N TRP A 607 -3.01 3.67 -1.52
CA TRP A 607 -4.19 2.83 -1.34
C TRP A 607 -5.08 2.86 -2.59
N TYR A 608 -5.00 1.80 -3.38
CA TYR A 608 -5.79 1.62 -4.59
C TYR A 608 -6.00 0.12 -4.87
N GLY A 609 -6.86 -0.25 -5.86
CA GLY A 609 -7.08 -1.65 -6.27
C GLY A 609 -6.35 -2.00 -7.58
N PRO A 610 -6.46 -3.26 -8.03
CA PRO A 610 -7.23 -4.35 -7.43
C PRO A 610 -6.52 -5.00 -6.23
N HIS A 611 -7.32 -5.68 -5.37
CA HIS A 611 -6.82 -6.37 -4.18
C HIS A 611 -6.55 -7.85 -4.52
N LEU A 612 -5.29 -8.23 -4.68
CA LEU A 612 -4.86 -9.55 -5.15
C LEU A 612 -4.29 -10.47 -4.05
N TYR A 613 -4.00 -9.91 -2.88
CA TYR A 613 -3.38 -10.64 -1.75
C TYR A 613 -4.32 -10.75 -0.54
N GLY A 614 -5.63 -10.85 -0.78
CA GLY A 614 -6.66 -10.81 0.23
C GLY A 614 -7.25 -9.42 0.41
N GLU A 615 -7.97 -9.20 1.51
CA GLU A 615 -8.60 -7.92 1.83
C GLU A 615 -7.56 -6.80 1.82
N LEU A 616 -7.80 -5.75 1.02
CA LEU A 616 -6.90 -4.62 0.78
C LEU A 616 -5.47 -4.98 0.30
N GLY A 617 -5.29 -6.20 -0.20
CA GLY A 617 -3.99 -6.72 -0.65
C GLY A 617 -3.55 -6.19 -2.01
N VAL A 618 -2.99 -5.00 -2.07
CA VAL A 618 -2.58 -4.29 -3.30
C VAL A 618 -1.29 -4.85 -3.86
N ARG A 619 -1.16 -4.90 -5.19
CA ARG A 619 0.10 -5.10 -5.91
C ARG A 619 0.77 -3.75 -6.12
N TYR A 620 2.02 -3.61 -5.70
CA TYR A 620 2.82 -2.41 -5.92
C TYR A 620 3.83 -2.58 -7.04
N HIS A 621 4.01 -1.50 -7.81
CA HIS A 621 4.84 -1.42 -9.00
C HIS A 621 6.07 -0.53 -8.77
N LEU A 622 6.99 -0.53 -9.71
CA LEU A 622 8.18 0.34 -9.67
C LEU A 622 7.80 1.82 -9.46
N ARG A 623 6.74 2.31 -10.12
CA ARG A 623 6.26 3.70 -9.95
C ARG A 623 5.89 4.04 -8.50
N ASP A 624 5.36 3.06 -7.73
CA ASP A 624 5.05 3.24 -6.30
C ASP A 624 6.33 3.32 -5.47
N ALA A 625 7.34 2.54 -5.82
CA ALA A 625 8.67 2.63 -5.19
C ALA A 625 9.31 4.01 -5.38
N LEU A 626 9.13 4.64 -6.56
CA LEU A 626 9.57 6.01 -6.79
C LEU A 626 8.87 6.99 -5.85
N GLY A 627 7.55 6.82 -5.64
CA GLY A 627 6.78 7.67 -4.73
C GLY A 627 7.19 7.49 -3.26
N VAL A 628 7.46 6.26 -2.83
CA VAL A 628 8.00 5.98 -1.49
C VAL A 628 9.39 6.62 -1.29
N ALA A 629 10.25 6.58 -2.30
CA ALA A 629 11.55 7.26 -2.26
C ALA A 629 11.39 8.79 -2.13
N ALA A 630 10.48 9.40 -2.91
CA ALA A 630 10.15 10.83 -2.81
C ALA A 630 9.54 11.19 -1.43
N ALA A 631 8.78 10.28 -0.81
CA ALA A 631 8.30 10.45 0.55
C ALA A 631 9.46 10.56 1.55
N PHE A 632 10.49 9.70 1.46
CA PHE A 632 11.66 9.80 2.34
C PHE A 632 12.46 11.09 2.12
N HIS A 633 12.54 11.58 0.89
CA HIS A 633 13.11 12.90 0.64
C HIS A 633 12.33 14.00 1.36
N GLU A 634 11.01 13.92 1.35
CA GLU A 634 10.18 14.91 2.02
C GLU A 634 10.22 14.76 3.55
N TYR A 635 10.23 13.55 4.10
CA TYR A 635 10.47 13.33 5.55
C TYR A 635 11.81 13.93 5.99
N ALA A 636 12.87 13.79 5.18
CA ALA A 636 14.15 14.41 5.45
C ALA A 636 14.09 15.94 5.44
N ARG A 637 13.34 16.56 4.49
CA ARG A 637 13.12 18.01 4.45
C ARG A 637 12.33 18.53 5.65
N GLN A 638 11.49 17.67 6.24
CA GLN A 638 10.58 18.00 7.34
C GLN A 638 11.05 17.42 8.70
N SER A 639 12.35 17.10 8.82
CA SER A 639 12.91 16.45 10.03
C SER A 639 12.81 17.28 11.32
N ASP A 640 12.60 18.59 11.20
CA ASP A 640 12.34 19.49 12.31
C ASP A 640 10.98 19.30 12.97
N ILE A 641 9.99 18.73 12.25
CA ILE A 641 8.62 18.61 12.72
C ILE A 641 8.05 17.20 12.63
N ILE A 642 8.61 16.32 11.79
CA ILE A 642 8.19 14.91 11.70
C ILE A 642 9.22 14.04 12.42
N PHE A 643 8.75 13.36 13.47
CA PHE A 643 9.60 12.51 14.29
C PHE A 643 9.48 11.02 13.93
N MET A 644 8.27 10.57 13.60
CA MET A 644 7.98 9.16 13.35
C MET A 644 7.13 9.03 12.08
N ALA A 645 7.32 7.94 11.32
CA ALA A 645 6.45 7.57 10.22
C ALA A 645 6.36 6.04 10.11
N ASN A 646 5.13 5.49 10.20
CA ASN A 646 4.89 4.07 10.12
C ASN A 646 4.24 3.71 8.79
N TYR A 647 4.97 2.97 7.95
CA TYR A 647 4.46 2.53 6.66
C TYR A 647 3.30 1.54 6.85
N ALA A 648 2.14 1.85 6.29
CA ALA A 648 0.89 1.10 6.46
C ALA A 648 0.52 0.31 5.19
N GLN A 649 0.29 -1.01 5.27
CA GLN A 649 0.70 -1.88 6.36
C GLN A 649 1.87 -2.73 5.89
N THR A 650 2.54 -3.42 6.80
CA THR A 650 3.82 -4.04 6.44
C THR A 650 3.67 -5.27 5.55
N VAL A 651 2.69 -6.15 5.84
CA VAL A 651 2.55 -7.45 5.15
C VAL A 651 1.19 -7.57 4.47
N ASN A 652 1.17 -7.98 3.23
CA ASN A 652 0.03 -8.25 2.34
C ASN A 652 -0.91 -7.07 2.10
N VAL A 653 -1.64 -6.64 3.14
CA VAL A 653 -2.58 -5.51 3.11
C VAL A 653 -1.81 -4.25 2.77
N ILE A 654 -2.11 -3.54 1.70
CA ILE A 654 -1.29 -2.40 1.23
C ILE A 654 0.19 -2.48 1.68
N GLY A 655 0.78 -3.68 1.69
CA GLY A 655 2.01 -4.02 2.42
C GLY A 655 3.29 -3.99 1.59
N ALA A 656 4.42 -3.77 2.26
CA ALA A 656 5.77 -3.81 1.71
C ALA A 656 6.28 -5.23 1.44
N VAL A 657 5.74 -6.23 2.14
CA VAL A 657 6.00 -7.66 1.96
C VAL A 657 4.75 -8.33 1.44
N LYS A 658 4.90 -9.20 0.45
CA LYS A 658 3.81 -10.03 -0.09
C LYS A 658 4.09 -11.49 0.20
N THR A 659 3.04 -12.25 0.56
CA THR A 659 3.13 -13.68 0.82
C THR A 659 2.17 -14.48 -0.06
N SER A 660 2.62 -15.65 -0.49
CA SER A 660 1.79 -16.77 -0.92
C SER A 660 1.71 -17.81 0.19
N LYS A 661 1.09 -18.95 -0.06
CA LYS A 661 1.03 -20.07 0.90
C LYS A 661 2.43 -20.58 1.29
N THR A 662 3.42 -20.50 0.39
CA THR A 662 4.72 -21.15 0.55
C THR A 662 5.92 -20.22 0.34
N ALA A 663 5.72 -18.96 0.00
CA ALA A 663 6.80 -18.02 -0.29
C ALA A 663 6.44 -16.58 0.12
N ALA A 664 7.48 -15.75 0.29
CA ALA A 664 7.35 -14.32 0.53
C ALA A 664 8.37 -13.52 -0.29
N CYS A 665 8.04 -12.28 -0.64
CA CYS A 665 8.95 -11.34 -1.31
C CYS A 665 8.73 -9.90 -0.83
N LEU A 666 9.74 -9.04 -1.04
CA LEU A 666 9.54 -7.59 -0.94
C LEU A 666 8.73 -7.10 -2.14
N ALA A 667 7.65 -6.37 -1.92
CA ALA A 667 7.00 -5.58 -2.96
C ALA A 667 7.94 -4.47 -3.44
N ALA A 668 7.65 -3.84 -4.58
CA ALA A 668 8.47 -2.74 -5.10
C ALA A 668 8.67 -1.62 -4.06
N THR A 669 7.63 -1.28 -3.30
CA THR A 669 7.71 -0.29 -2.20
C THR A 669 8.63 -0.76 -1.07
N GLY A 670 8.61 -2.06 -0.73
CA GLY A 670 9.51 -2.64 0.26
C GLY A 670 10.99 -2.54 -0.13
N VAL A 671 11.29 -2.60 -1.42
CA VAL A 671 12.64 -2.40 -1.94
C VAL A 671 13.12 -0.96 -1.69
N ALA A 672 12.24 0.04 -1.86
CA ALA A 672 12.56 1.44 -1.55
C ALA A 672 12.75 1.67 -0.05
N LEU A 673 11.87 1.12 0.80
CA LEU A 673 11.99 1.17 2.27
C LEU A 673 13.37 0.64 2.71
N LYS A 674 13.73 -0.57 2.26
CA LYS A 674 15.03 -1.19 2.54
C LYS A 674 16.20 -0.32 2.10
N LEU A 675 16.15 0.24 0.88
CA LEU A 675 17.23 1.08 0.34
C LEU A 675 17.50 2.28 1.23
N TYR A 676 16.46 3.04 1.56
CA TYR A 676 16.61 4.28 2.32
C TYR A 676 17.03 4.01 3.77
N ARG A 677 16.45 3.04 4.45
CA ARG A 677 16.83 2.66 5.81
C ARG A 677 18.33 2.36 5.94
N HIS A 678 18.87 1.64 4.97
CA HIS A 678 20.26 1.17 5.06
C HIS A 678 21.31 2.11 4.45
N ARG A 679 20.91 3.04 3.58
CA ARG A 679 21.88 3.76 2.74
C ARG A 679 21.75 5.27 2.76
N PHE A 680 20.61 5.83 3.16
CA PHE A 680 20.44 7.28 3.22
C PHE A 680 21.12 7.87 4.46
N GLY A 681 21.58 9.13 4.35
CA GLY A 681 22.27 9.82 5.44
C GLY A 681 21.32 10.25 6.56
N ALA A 682 21.92 10.72 7.66
CA ALA A 682 21.20 11.07 8.88
C ALA A 682 20.97 12.59 9.06
N ILE A 683 21.79 13.45 8.45
CA ILE A 683 21.70 14.90 8.65
C ILE A 683 21.39 15.54 7.29
N PRO A 684 20.14 16.00 7.06
CA PRO A 684 19.74 16.55 5.78
C PRO A 684 20.46 17.87 5.50
N VAL A 685 20.73 18.14 4.23
CA VAL A 685 21.36 19.37 3.77
C VAL A 685 20.50 20.06 2.70
N ALA A 686 20.64 21.38 2.57
CA ALA A 686 19.89 22.13 1.58
C ALA A 686 20.14 21.56 0.19
N THR A 687 19.08 21.13 -0.47
CA THR A 687 19.11 20.45 -1.77
C THR A 687 18.03 21.00 -2.67
N GLU A 688 18.43 21.46 -3.86
CA GLU A 688 17.52 21.90 -4.93
C GLU A 688 17.59 20.92 -6.09
N ALA A 689 16.44 20.51 -6.58
CA ALA A 689 16.30 19.72 -7.79
C ALA A 689 15.42 20.44 -8.81
N GLY A 690 15.93 20.56 -10.04
CA GLY A 690 15.12 21.04 -11.15
C GLY A 690 14.08 20.00 -11.58
N LYS A 691 12.86 20.49 -11.91
CA LYS A 691 11.81 19.59 -12.45
C LYS A 691 12.31 18.81 -13.66
N PRO A 692 11.91 17.55 -13.84
CA PRO A 692 10.89 16.80 -13.09
C PRO A 692 11.46 15.98 -11.92
N LEU A 693 12.76 16.09 -11.63
CA LEU A 693 13.42 15.29 -10.60
C LEU A 693 12.98 15.71 -9.20
N ASP A 694 12.96 14.75 -8.27
CA ASP A 694 12.96 14.99 -6.84
C ASP A 694 14.29 14.47 -6.27
N ALA A 695 14.96 15.27 -5.44
CA ALA A 695 16.25 14.90 -4.86
C ALA A 695 16.40 15.41 -3.44
N MET A 696 17.16 14.65 -2.64
CA MET A 696 17.54 15.03 -1.29
C MET A 696 18.93 14.52 -0.97
N ALA A 697 19.76 15.36 -0.38
CA ALA A 697 21.09 15.00 0.11
C ALA A 697 21.14 15.05 1.64
N ALA A 698 21.97 14.19 2.22
CA ALA A 698 22.20 14.14 3.65
C ALA A 698 23.62 13.69 3.96
N TRP A 699 24.20 14.22 5.03
CA TRP A 699 25.43 13.69 5.61
C TRP A 699 25.17 12.35 6.32
N SER A 700 26.16 11.44 6.23
CA SER A 700 26.25 10.37 7.23
C SER A 700 26.41 10.94 8.64
N SER A 701 26.04 10.21 9.69
CA SER A 701 26.14 10.68 11.07
C SER A 701 27.58 11.10 11.46
N ASP A 702 28.59 10.43 10.90
CA ASP A 702 30.00 10.75 11.08
C ASP A 702 30.54 11.85 10.14
N ARG A 703 29.69 12.38 9.26
CA ARG A 703 30.00 13.39 8.22
C ARG A 703 31.14 13.03 7.24
N LYS A 704 31.48 11.75 7.12
CA LYS A 704 32.52 11.28 6.19
C LYS A 704 32.00 11.02 4.78
N ARG A 705 30.69 10.92 4.61
CA ARG A 705 30.03 10.63 3.33
C ARG A 705 28.85 11.57 3.14
N LEU A 706 28.65 11.97 1.91
CA LEU A 706 27.46 12.70 1.48
C LEU A 706 26.58 11.72 0.66
N THR A 707 25.35 11.52 1.07
CA THR A 707 24.39 10.74 0.31
C THR A 707 23.52 11.67 -0.54
N LEU A 708 23.16 11.24 -1.74
CA LEU A 708 22.28 11.97 -2.64
C LEU A 708 21.28 10.98 -3.23
N GLY A 709 20.03 11.04 -2.78
CA GLY A 709 18.90 10.35 -3.39
C GLY A 709 18.31 11.19 -4.53
N VAL A 710 18.06 10.58 -5.69
CA VAL A 710 17.42 11.21 -6.84
C VAL A 710 16.34 10.29 -7.37
N VAL A 711 15.13 10.82 -7.50
CA VAL A 711 13.98 10.14 -8.11
C VAL A 711 13.73 10.79 -9.48
N ASN A 712 13.69 9.98 -10.54
CA ASN A 712 13.31 10.39 -11.87
C ASN A 712 11.95 9.77 -12.26
N PRO A 713 10.85 10.53 -12.12
CA PRO A 713 9.51 10.05 -12.45
C PRO A 713 9.18 10.25 -13.94
N THR A 714 10.16 10.08 -14.83
CA THR A 714 9.94 10.12 -16.28
C THR A 714 10.60 8.93 -16.95
N ARG A 715 10.26 8.66 -18.21
CA ARG A 715 10.92 7.60 -19.00
C ARG A 715 12.26 8.08 -19.62
N THR A 716 12.53 9.38 -19.56
CA THR A 716 13.73 9.99 -20.14
C THR A 716 14.90 9.94 -19.16
N ALA A 717 16.05 9.51 -19.62
CA ALA A 717 17.29 9.63 -18.86
C ALA A 717 17.86 11.03 -18.97
N PHE A 718 18.35 11.59 -17.87
CA PHE A 718 18.96 12.91 -17.83
C PHE A 718 20.45 12.82 -17.47
N ASP A 719 21.24 13.65 -18.10
CA ASP A 719 22.62 13.95 -17.72
C ASP A 719 22.61 15.29 -16.98
N VAL A 720 22.63 15.23 -15.65
CA VAL A 720 22.23 16.33 -14.77
C VAL A 720 23.47 17.04 -14.23
N PRO A 721 23.61 18.36 -14.45
CA PRO A 721 24.62 19.16 -13.76
C PRO A 721 24.44 19.10 -12.25
N LEU A 722 25.54 18.88 -11.53
CA LEU A 722 25.61 18.80 -10.08
C LEU A 722 26.53 19.90 -9.54
N THR A 723 26.02 20.73 -8.65
CA THR A 723 26.81 21.72 -7.91
C THR A 723 26.79 21.38 -6.43
N VAL A 724 27.96 21.24 -5.81
CA VAL A 724 28.08 20.99 -4.36
C VAL A 724 28.89 22.15 -3.76
N ARG A 725 28.29 22.83 -2.78
CA ARG A 725 28.94 23.87 -1.97
C ARG A 725 29.21 23.33 -0.57
N GLY A 726 30.32 23.75 0.04
CA GLY A 726 30.65 23.39 1.42
C GLY A 726 31.16 21.96 1.64
N ALA A 727 31.33 21.19 0.54
CA ALA A 727 32.02 19.91 0.56
C ALA A 727 32.73 19.70 -0.80
N ARG A 728 33.86 18.99 -0.77
CA ARG A 728 34.60 18.60 -1.97
C ARG A 728 34.46 17.10 -2.19
N LEU A 729 33.86 16.71 -3.30
CA LEU A 729 33.67 15.30 -3.65
C LEU A 729 35.00 14.71 -4.13
N LYS A 730 35.34 13.49 -3.67
CA LYS A 730 36.47 12.71 -4.23
C LYS A 730 36.21 12.18 -5.63
N GLY A 731 34.97 12.34 -6.13
CA GLY A 731 34.54 11.77 -7.40
C GLY A 731 34.32 10.25 -7.36
N THR A 732 34.47 9.61 -6.21
CA THR A 732 34.28 8.16 -6.01
C THR A 732 33.18 7.88 -4.99
N GLY A 733 32.57 6.71 -5.07
CA GLY A 733 31.53 6.28 -4.14
C GLY A 733 30.81 5.04 -4.61
N ARG A 734 29.61 4.84 -4.07
CA ARG A 734 28.71 3.76 -4.46
C ARG A 734 27.36 4.31 -4.94
N LEU A 735 26.80 3.69 -5.93
CA LEU A 735 25.47 3.94 -6.44
C LEU A 735 24.59 2.73 -6.20
N TYR A 736 23.48 2.96 -5.52
CA TYR A 736 22.39 2.01 -5.34
C TYR A 736 21.22 2.47 -6.20
N ARG A 737 20.75 1.61 -7.09
CA ARG A 737 19.66 1.94 -8.02
C ARG A 737 18.52 0.96 -7.89
N ILE A 738 17.30 1.48 -7.70
CA ILE A 738 16.08 0.70 -7.90
C ILE A 738 15.71 0.82 -9.36
N ALA A 739 15.58 -0.33 -10.05
CA ALA A 739 15.27 -0.40 -11.46
C ALA A 739 14.39 -1.61 -11.75
N GLY A 740 13.62 -1.53 -12.80
CA GLY A 740 12.81 -2.59 -13.39
C GLY A 740 12.69 -2.39 -14.90
N PRO A 741 12.08 -3.32 -15.65
CA PRO A 741 11.96 -3.22 -17.11
C PRO A 741 11.02 -2.09 -17.54
N ASP A 742 10.01 -1.77 -16.73
CA ASP A 742 9.05 -0.69 -16.98
C ASP A 742 8.46 -0.16 -15.66
N PRO A 743 7.74 0.99 -15.67
CA PRO A 743 7.11 1.56 -14.48
C PRO A 743 6.12 0.63 -13.78
N MET A 744 5.56 -0.36 -14.50
CA MET A 744 4.61 -1.33 -14.00
C MET A 744 5.27 -2.64 -13.56
N ALA A 745 6.60 -2.74 -13.56
CA ALA A 745 7.32 -3.88 -13.01
C ALA A 745 7.00 -4.08 -11.52
N TYR A 746 6.85 -5.33 -11.10
CA TYR A 746 6.51 -5.70 -9.72
C TYR A 746 7.18 -7.00 -9.30
N ASN A 747 7.22 -7.25 -8.00
CA ASN A 747 7.69 -8.50 -7.42
C ASN A 747 6.52 -9.36 -6.95
N GLU A 748 6.64 -10.68 -7.10
CA GLU A 748 5.62 -11.66 -6.75
C GLU A 748 6.24 -12.82 -5.95
N PRO A 749 5.58 -13.30 -4.88
CA PRO A 749 6.09 -14.41 -4.08
C PRO A 749 6.34 -15.67 -4.91
N GLY A 750 7.54 -16.24 -4.76
CA GLY A 750 7.94 -17.45 -5.48
C GLY A 750 8.41 -17.24 -6.93
N LYS A 751 8.48 -15.98 -7.38
CA LYS A 751 9.03 -15.63 -8.71
C LYS A 751 10.31 -14.82 -8.57
N GLU A 752 11.10 -14.81 -9.65
CA GLU A 752 12.29 -13.96 -9.75
C GLU A 752 11.89 -12.48 -9.66
N PRO A 753 12.51 -11.67 -8.77
CA PRO A 753 12.12 -10.29 -8.59
C PRO A 753 12.51 -9.40 -9.77
N GLN A 754 11.57 -8.61 -10.27
CA GLN A 754 11.77 -7.65 -11.36
C GLN A 754 12.27 -6.29 -10.85
N VAL A 755 11.88 -5.90 -9.64
CA VAL A 755 12.28 -4.64 -9.00
C VAL A 755 13.29 -4.96 -7.91
N VAL A 756 14.54 -4.55 -8.11
CA VAL A 756 15.67 -4.88 -7.25
C VAL A 756 16.58 -3.68 -7.03
N ILE A 757 17.36 -3.70 -5.95
CA ILE A 757 18.48 -2.77 -5.73
C ILE A 757 19.69 -3.30 -6.49
N ARG A 758 20.20 -2.51 -7.43
CA ARG A 758 21.47 -2.78 -8.11
C ARG A 758 22.53 -1.88 -7.53
N GLU A 759 23.63 -2.47 -7.09
CA GLU A 759 24.79 -1.77 -6.54
C GLU A 759 25.90 -1.68 -7.60
N SER A 760 26.57 -0.55 -7.68
CA SER A 760 27.77 -0.33 -8.50
C SER A 760 28.70 0.69 -7.87
N GLU A 761 29.98 0.59 -8.15
CA GLU A 761 30.93 1.66 -7.87
C GLU A 761 30.74 2.80 -8.87
N VAL A 762 30.98 4.02 -8.41
CA VAL A 762 30.99 5.21 -9.27
C VAL A 762 32.31 5.95 -9.14
N THR A 763 32.77 6.45 -10.29
CA THR A 763 33.97 7.27 -10.44
C THR A 763 33.65 8.49 -11.27
N GLY A 764 34.37 9.61 -11.07
CA GLY A 764 34.19 10.82 -11.85
C GLY A 764 32.92 11.63 -11.51
N VAL A 765 32.26 11.35 -10.39
CA VAL A 765 31.09 12.13 -9.93
C VAL A 765 31.59 13.41 -9.25
N THR A 766 31.73 14.48 -10.04
CA THR A 766 32.19 15.79 -9.56
C THR A 766 31.20 16.91 -9.83
N ASP A 767 30.77 17.05 -11.07
CA ASP A 767 29.91 18.12 -11.56
C ASP A 767 28.71 17.67 -12.38
N ARG A 768 28.59 16.37 -12.63
CA ARG A 768 27.45 15.77 -13.37
C ARG A 768 27.13 14.37 -12.85
N VAL A 769 25.85 14.01 -12.97
CA VAL A 769 25.34 12.66 -12.68
C VAL A 769 24.34 12.21 -13.76
N ARG A 770 24.42 10.95 -14.15
CA ARG A 770 23.45 10.36 -15.08
C ARG A 770 22.35 9.67 -14.31
N ILE A 771 21.12 10.16 -14.51
CA ILE A 771 19.90 9.65 -13.86
C ILE A 771 19.01 8.98 -14.92
N PRO A 772 18.89 7.64 -14.90
CA PRO A 772 18.02 6.93 -15.83
C PRO A 772 16.53 7.29 -15.62
N GLY A 773 15.72 7.04 -16.65
CA GLY A 773 14.27 7.14 -16.54
C GLY A 773 13.70 6.07 -15.59
N CYS A 774 12.55 6.35 -14.98
CA CYS A 774 11.83 5.47 -14.06
C CYS A 774 12.74 4.85 -13.01
N SER A 775 13.52 5.66 -12.30
CA SER A 775 14.52 5.16 -11.36
C SER A 775 14.61 5.96 -10.07
N VAL A 776 15.01 5.25 -9.02
CA VAL A 776 15.62 5.82 -7.82
C VAL A 776 17.12 5.57 -7.93
N SER A 777 17.93 6.62 -7.83
CA SER A 777 19.38 6.55 -7.79
C SER A 777 19.87 7.15 -6.47
N LEU A 778 20.46 6.33 -5.60
CA LEU A 778 21.00 6.76 -4.32
C LEU A 778 22.54 6.65 -4.37
N PHE A 779 23.20 7.79 -4.41
CA PHE A 779 24.67 7.89 -4.38
C PHE A 779 25.13 8.01 -2.92
N VAL A 780 26.20 7.28 -2.58
CA VAL A 780 26.94 7.42 -1.34
C VAL A 780 28.36 7.87 -1.73
N LEU A 781 28.59 9.17 -1.63
CA LEU A 781 29.79 9.83 -2.15
C LEU A 781 30.84 10.04 -1.07
N HIS A 782 32.08 9.77 -1.39
CA HIS A 782 33.23 10.07 -0.53
C HIS A 782 33.61 11.56 -0.62
N ILE A 783 33.96 12.13 0.53
CA ILE A 783 34.35 13.52 0.67
C ILE A 783 35.85 13.60 0.87
N GLU A 784 36.52 14.57 0.24
CA GLU A 784 37.88 14.93 0.62
C GLU A 784 37.85 15.46 2.07
N GLN A 785 38.68 14.91 2.92
CA GLN A 785 38.85 15.49 4.26
C GLN A 785 39.52 16.85 4.12
N PRO A 786 39.09 17.86 4.90
CA PRO A 786 39.69 19.19 4.87
C PRO A 786 41.18 19.21 5.24
#